data_80ecb60ccb3dd62cb19b779facc44956
#
_entry.id   80ecb60ccb3dd62cb19b779facc44956
#
_cell.length_a   1.000
_cell.length_b   1.000
_cell.length_c   1.000
_cell.angle_alpha   90.00
_cell.angle_beta   90.00
_cell.angle_gamma   90.00
#
_symmetry.space_group_name_H-M   'P 1'
#
loop_
_entity.id
_entity.type
_entity.pdbx_description
1 polymer ?
#
loop_
_entity_poly.entity_id
_entity_poly.type
_entity_poly.pdbx_seq_one_letter_code
_entity_poly.pdbx_strand_id
1 'polypeptide(L)'
;MIIACGIAVSAYPQQALYPSSFPLGDVQLLDSRFSKAQALNVDVLLKYDVDRLLAPYLKEAGLTPKAESFPCWDGLDGHVGGHYLTALAIHYASTGDPRLKERMDYMISELKRCQDASGNGYVGGVPDGKPLWDGLKSGNIELVWKYWVPWYNVHKTYAGLRDAWLYAGDTQAKDMFLKFCDWGLDIIAPLSDEQMEAMLDQEFGGMPEVFADAYAITVDRKYLDGARRFSHHWLLDSMAAGVDNLDNKHANTQVPKVVGYERIAEVADDSLYRDASVFFWETVSGTRSLSIGGNSRREHFAPKDDCKSYVTDREGPESCNTNNMLKLSEGLFRMSRDARYADFYERALYNHILSTQHPVHGGYVYFTPARPAHYRVYSQPNSGMWCCVGTGMENHGKYGEFIYSHFGDSLYVNLFIPSRLDWKEKGVTVTQTGDFPADDSVSFTVDVKKPARFTLMLRHPGWCDNMQVTVNGKPVSVTSAPQSYLAIDRKWKKGDRVDLKLPMKVSVEEVPNVPDYISVVYGPVVLAARYSTEGLDGLVADDSRWAHIAHGPLVSVFDTPVLIGSREEIVDALKSMEPVEGKPLHFRVPRLLKGKYASMELEPFADIHDARYMLYWLSMTQDRYDNYLKMEKAAEAMSLDLDRRTIDVVKPGEQQPEADHFMANEQSKTGYLNDVAWRDASDGGFFSYRMKPAGEKGALLLVKYWGNEPEGRQVEIYIEGELIASENLSGKWGIDEFVTESYALPEWVTANDAVTVTFQSVERGNTGGIYDVRIVKP
;
A
#
# COMPACT_ATOMS: atom_id res chain seq x y z
N MET A 1 31.75 -46.74 -19.62
CA MET A 1 32.16 -45.45 -19.11
C MET A 1 31.46 -44.41 -19.99
N ILE A 2 30.20 -44.04 -19.66
CA ILE A 2 29.40 -43.09 -20.37
C ILE A 2 29.55 -41.78 -19.59
N ILE A 3 30.25 -40.84 -20.18
CA ILE A 3 30.37 -39.48 -19.65
C ILE A 3 29.08 -38.77 -20.04
N ALA A 4 28.15 -38.64 -19.06
CA ALA A 4 27.01 -37.74 -19.18
C ALA A 4 27.54 -36.31 -19.00
N CYS A 5 27.74 -35.59 -20.09
CA CYS A 5 27.95 -34.16 -20.09
C CYS A 5 26.62 -33.51 -19.77
N GLY A 6 26.34 -33.32 -18.49
CA GLY A 6 25.24 -32.49 -18.03
C GLY A 6 25.58 -31.00 -18.40
N ILE A 7 24.90 -30.47 -19.39
CA ILE A 7 24.86 -29.04 -19.61
C ILE A 7 24.11 -28.48 -18.38
N ALA A 8 24.84 -27.93 -17.43
CA ALA A 8 24.27 -27.11 -16.38
C ALA A 8 23.65 -25.89 -17.06
N VAL A 9 22.35 -25.92 -17.32
CA VAL A 9 21.57 -24.74 -17.58
C VAL A 9 21.68 -23.91 -16.31
N SER A 10 22.40 -22.79 -16.36
CA SER A 10 22.46 -21.81 -15.28
C SER A 10 21.04 -21.31 -15.11
N ALA A 11 20.31 -21.86 -14.14
CA ALA A 11 18.99 -21.34 -13.78
C ALA A 11 19.20 -19.90 -13.28
N TYR A 12 18.45 -18.96 -13.85
CA TYR A 12 18.42 -17.59 -13.32
C TYR A 12 18.00 -17.64 -11.85
N PRO A 13 18.53 -16.77 -10.97
CA PRO A 13 18.16 -16.77 -9.57
C PRO A 13 16.64 -16.67 -9.34
N GLN A 14 15.93 -15.90 -10.14
CA GLN A 14 14.48 -15.76 -10.07
C GLN A 14 13.75 -17.09 -10.32
N GLN A 15 14.15 -17.87 -11.32
CA GLN A 15 13.57 -19.20 -11.58
C GLN A 15 13.92 -20.22 -10.50
N ALA A 16 15.09 -20.08 -9.86
CA ALA A 16 15.46 -20.96 -8.75
C ALA A 16 14.56 -20.71 -7.52
N LEU A 17 14.19 -19.46 -7.27
CA LEU A 17 13.37 -19.07 -6.14
C LEU A 17 11.86 -19.19 -6.42
N TYR A 18 11.44 -18.86 -7.65
CA TYR A 18 10.05 -18.87 -8.12
C TYR A 18 9.96 -19.67 -9.43
N PRO A 19 9.89 -21.02 -9.36
CA PRO A 19 9.99 -21.88 -10.55
C PRO A 19 8.88 -21.68 -11.60
N SER A 20 7.73 -21.14 -11.21
CA SER A 20 6.59 -20.88 -12.12
C SER A 20 6.58 -19.48 -12.72
N SER A 21 7.46 -18.59 -12.29
CA SER A 21 7.58 -17.22 -12.82
C SER A 21 8.66 -17.16 -13.90
N PHE A 22 8.46 -16.33 -14.90
CA PHE A 22 9.51 -16.01 -15.86
C PHE A 22 10.48 -15.00 -15.28
N PRO A 23 11.79 -15.10 -15.58
CA PRO A 23 12.71 -14.01 -15.28
C PRO A 23 12.19 -12.69 -15.88
N LEU A 24 12.21 -11.63 -15.10
CA LEU A 24 11.67 -10.33 -15.52
C LEU A 24 12.32 -9.83 -16.83
N GLY A 25 13.61 -10.14 -17.04
CA GLY A 25 14.31 -9.83 -18.28
C GLY A 25 13.87 -10.63 -19.51
N ASP A 26 13.07 -11.69 -19.33
CA ASP A 26 12.51 -12.48 -20.44
C ASP A 26 11.14 -11.96 -20.87
N VAL A 27 10.59 -10.94 -20.19
CA VAL A 27 9.31 -10.29 -20.49
C VAL A 27 9.55 -8.82 -20.82
N GLN A 28 9.59 -8.50 -22.10
CA GLN A 28 9.77 -7.14 -22.58
C GLN A 28 8.40 -6.45 -22.77
N LEU A 29 8.17 -5.30 -22.14
CA LEU A 29 7.01 -4.46 -22.43
C LEU A 29 7.12 -3.82 -23.81
N LEU A 30 6.01 -3.82 -24.57
CA LEU A 30 5.87 -3.09 -25.82
C LEU A 30 5.23 -1.73 -25.58
N ASP A 31 5.17 -0.88 -26.64
CA ASP A 31 4.60 0.48 -26.50
C ASP A 31 3.19 0.43 -25.91
N SER A 32 3.04 1.05 -24.75
CA SER A 32 1.82 1.07 -23.95
C SER A 32 1.95 2.11 -22.84
N ARG A 33 0.86 2.38 -22.12
CA ARG A 33 0.90 3.20 -20.93
C ARG A 33 1.85 2.64 -19.85
N PHE A 34 1.97 1.31 -19.75
CA PHE A 34 2.84 0.65 -18.78
C PHE A 34 4.32 0.81 -19.13
N SER A 35 4.71 0.66 -20.39
CA SER A 35 6.10 0.89 -20.81
C SER A 35 6.52 2.35 -20.65
N LYS A 36 5.60 3.29 -20.88
CA LYS A 36 5.83 4.73 -20.66
C LYS A 36 6.02 5.04 -19.18
N ALA A 37 5.18 4.49 -18.30
CA ALA A 37 5.31 4.63 -16.85
C ALA A 37 6.62 4.02 -16.35
N GLN A 38 7.03 2.86 -16.85
CA GLN A 38 8.31 2.23 -16.53
C GLN A 38 9.50 3.09 -16.97
N ALA A 39 9.48 3.62 -18.19
CA ALA A 39 10.55 4.47 -18.70
C ALA A 39 10.67 5.78 -17.90
N LEU A 40 9.54 6.41 -17.55
CA LEU A 40 9.53 7.59 -16.69
C LEU A 40 10.10 7.26 -15.31
N ASN A 41 9.80 6.08 -14.78
CA ASN A 41 10.32 5.67 -13.47
C ASN A 41 11.84 5.49 -13.48
N VAL A 42 12.43 4.98 -14.56
CA VAL A 42 13.90 4.93 -14.73
C VAL A 42 14.49 6.35 -14.62
N ASP A 43 13.89 7.31 -15.32
CA ASP A 43 14.35 8.70 -15.28
C ASP A 43 14.20 9.33 -13.88
N VAL A 44 13.16 8.97 -13.14
CA VAL A 44 12.96 9.41 -11.75
C VAL A 44 14.00 8.79 -10.83
N LEU A 45 14.24 7.47 -10.90
CA LEU A 45 15.25 6.79 -10.09
C LEU A 45 16.65 7.39 -10.28
N LEU A 46 17.00 7.79 -11.49
CA LEU A 46 18.30 8.40 -11.79
C LEU A 46 18.46 9.83 -11.25
N LYS A 47 17.40 10.48 -10.75
CA LYS A 47 17.46 11.82 -10.11
C LYS A 47 17.76 11.76 -8.62
N TYR A 48 17.58 10.61 -7.96
CA TYR A 48 17.87 10.50 -6.53
C TYR A 48 19.35 10.58 -6.22
N ASP A 49 19.68 11.29 -5.14
CA ASP A 49 21.04 11.38 -4.60
C ASP A 49 21.34 10.15 -3.76
N VAL A 50 22.14 9.25 -4.31
CA VAL A 50 22.49 7.96 -3.70
C VAL A 50 23.32 8.12 -2.43
N ASP A 51 24.20 9.11 -2.37
CA ASP A 51 25.03 9.34 -1.18
C ASP A 51 24.19 9.83 0.00
N ARG A 52 23.09 10.55 -0.25
CA ARG A 52 22.11 10.90 0.78
C ARG A 52 21.32 9.69 1.27
N LEU A 53 20.94 8.76 0.37
CA LEU A 53 20.29 7.49 0.75
C LEU A 53 21.23 6.57 1.55
N LEU A 54 22.53 6.61 1.29
CA LEU A 54 23.56 5.83 1.98
C LEU A 54 24.02 6.45 3.31
N ALA A 55 23.75 7.73 3.53
CA ALA A 55 24.23 8.44 4.71
C ALA A 55 23.84 7.80 6.04
N PRO A 56 22.59 7.34 6.27
CA PRO A 56 22.22 6.65 7.51
C PRO A 56 23.04 5.38 7.75
N TYR A 57 23.28 4.58 6.72
CA TYR A 57 24.04 3.32 6.83
C TYR A 57 25.51 3.57 7.19
N LEU A 58 26.12 4.57 6.55
CA LEU A 58 27.50 4.96 6.86
C LEU A 58 27.61 5.45 8.29
N LYS A 59 26.67 6.28 8.75
CA LYS A 59 26.63 6.80 10.12
C LYS A 59 26.52 5.66 11.14
N GLU A 60 25.59 4.73 10.95
CA GLU A 60 25.40 3.58 11.85
C GLU A 60 26.59 2.62 11.87
N ALA A 61 27.30 2.49 10.76
CA ALA A 61 28.55 1.72 10.68
C ALA A 61 29.77 2.44 11.27
N GLY A 62 29.63 3.67 11.81
CA GLY A 62 30.73 4.48 12.31
C GLY A 62 31.64 5.04 11.21
N LEU A 63 31.17 5.06 9.98
CA LEU A 63 31.87 5.63 8.82
C LEU A 63 31.41 7.05 8.55
N THR A 64 32.28 7.86 7.92
CA THR A 64 31.91 9.24 7.55
C THR A 64 30.93 9.21 6.37
N PRO A 65 29.71 9.77 6.50
CA PRO A 65 28.80 9.96 5.38
C PRO A 65 29.40 10.86 4.29
N LYS A 66 29.05 10.62 3.03
CA LYS A 66 29.49 11.42 1.90
C LYS A 66 28.56 12.61 1.62
N ALA A 67 27.33 12.55 2.14
CA ALA A 67 26.32 13.58 2.07
C ALA A 67 25.49 13.61 3.35
N GLU A 68 24.68 14.64 3.56
CA GLU A 68 23.69 14.68 4.63
C GLU A 68 22.50 13.76 4.30
N SER A 69 21.93 13.09 5.31
CA SER A 69 20.70 12.31 5.17
C SER A 69 19.55 13.17 4.66
N PHE A 70 18.57 12.54 4.05
CA PHE A 70 17.32 13.23 3.77
C PHE A 70 16.61 13.60 5.08
N PRO A 71 16.05 14.81 5.20
CA PRO A 71 15.11 15.11 6.26
C PRO A 71 13.87 14.25 6.03
N CYS A 72 13.54 13.41 6.97
CA CYS A 72 12.40 12.51 6.85
C CYS A 72 11.90 12.11 8.23
N TRP A 73 10.96 11.23 8.26
CA TRP A 73 10.41 10.68 9.47
C TRP A 73 11.50 10.09 10.38
N ASP A 74 11.68 10.68 11.55
CA ASP A 74 12.67 10.24 12.51
C ASP A 74 12.44 8.76 12.89
N GLY A 75 13.49 7.97 12.85
CA GLY A 75 13.44 6.54 13.10
C GLY A 75 13.27 5.65 11.86
N LEU A 76 12.90 6.23 10.70
CA LEU A 76 12.83 5.50 9.42
C LEU A 76 14.02 5.73 8.50
N ASP A 77 15.08 6.33 8.98
CA ASP A 77 16.30 6.53 8.22
C ASP A 77 16.82 5.20 7.65
N GLY A 78 17.14 5.18 6.37
CA GLY A 78 17.66 3.99 5.67
C GLY A 78 16.60 3.14 4.96
N HIS A 79 15.31 3.13 5.35
CA HIS A 79 14.30 2.27 4.73
C HIS A 79 14.16 2.52 3.22
N VAL A 80 14.12 3.78 2.77
CA VAL A 80 14.04 4.12 1.34
C VAL A 80 15.28 3.66 0.57
N GLY A 81 16.46 3.62 1.20
CA GLY A 81 17.66 3.05 0.59
C GLY A 81 17.50 1.57 0.21
N GLY A 82 16.85 0.78 1.06
CA GLY A 82 16.51 -0.62 0.76
C GLY A 82 15.54 -0.75 -0.42
N HIS A 83 14.46 0.02 -0.43
CA HIS A 83 13.52 0.08 -1.55
C HIS A 83 14.18 0.52 -2.86
N TYR A 84 15.05 1.53 -2.78
CA TYR A 84 15.77 2.02 -3.95
C TYR A 84 16.68 0.95 -4.55
N LEU A 85 17.36 0.15 -3.72
CA LEU A 85 18.18 -0.97 -4.17
C LEU A 85 17.32 -2.03 -4.90
N THR A 86 16.16 -2.39 -4.34
CA THR A 86 15.16 -3.24 -5.01
C THR A 86 14.74 -2.65 -6.36
N ALA A 87 14.38 -1.36 -6.39
CA ALA A 87 13.93 -0.69 -7.61
C ALA A 87 15.00 -0.67 -8.70
N LEU A 88 16.26 -0.42 -8.35
CA LEU A 88 17.38 -0.48 -9.30
C LEU A 88 17.51 -1.88 -9.92
N ALA A 89 17.44 -2.93 -9.10
CA ALA A 89 17.54 -4.32 -9.56
C ALA A 89 16.39 -4.71 -10.50
N ILE A 90 15.16 -4.38 -10.13
CA ILE A 90 13.95 -4.65 -10.92
C ILE A 90 14.01 -3.92 -12.28
N HIS A 91 14.32 -2.62 -12.26
CA HIS A 91 14.36 -1.84 -13.50
C HIS A 91 15.55 -2.24 -14.38
N TYR A 92 16.69 -2.60 -13.82
CA TYR A 92 17.79 -3.17 -14.59
C TYR A 92 17.37 -4.48 -15.26
N ALA A 93 16.74 -5.40 -14.51
CA ALA A 93 16.28 -6.68 -15.07
C ALA A 93 15.26 -6.47 -16.22
N SER A 94 14.31 -5.55 -16.04
CA SER A 94 13.22 -5.33 -17.01
C SER A 94 13.62 -4.48 -18.23
N THR A 95 14.63 -3.62 -18.12
CA THR A 95 15.01 -2.68 -19.19
C THR A 95 16.41 -2.93 -19.76
N GLY A 96 17.30 -3.55 -19.00
CA GLY A 96 18.71 -3.70 -19.37
C GLY A 96 19.53 -2.41 -19.31
N ASP A 97 19.00 -1.33 -18.68
CA ASP A 97 19.69 -0.01 -18.64
C ASP A 97 20.96 -0.09 -17.76
N PRO A 98 22.16 0.08 -18.35
CA PRO A 98 23.41 -0.06 -17.62
C PRO A 98 23.63 1.00 -16.53
N ARG A 99 22.96 2.17 -16.61
CA ARG A 99 23.05 3.24 -15.60
C ARG A 99 22.49 2.78 -14.27
N LEU A 100 21.43 1.95 -14.30
CA LEU A 100 20.82 1.37 -13.09
C LEU A 100 21.77 0.34 -12.46
N LYS A 101 22.41 -0.50 -13.29
CA LYS A 101 23.39 -1.49 -12.80
C LYS A 101 24.61 -0.81 -12.15
N GLU A 102 25.16 0.21 -12.80
CA GLU A 102 26.28 0.98 -12.23
C GLU A 102 25.94 1.57 -10.86
N ARG A 103 24.74 2.14 -10.73
CA ARG A 103 24.26 2.74 -9.49
C ARG A 103 23.99 1.69 -8.41
N MET A 104 23.43 0.53 -8.79
CA MET A 104 23.22 -0.60 -7.90
C MET A 104 24.56 -1.14 -7.36
N ASP A 105 25.55 -1.33 -8.23
CA ASP A 105 26.88 -1.82 -7.87
C ASP A 105 27.57 -0.87 -6.90
N TYR A 106 27.43 0.44 -7.13
CA TYR A 106 27.94 1.44 -6.21
C TYR A 106 27.29 1.32 -4.82
N MET A 107 25.97 1.21 -4.75
CA MET A 107 25.27 1.04 -3.46
C MET A 107 25.68 -0.25 -2.74
N ILE A 108 25.74 -1.37 -3.45
CA ILE A 108 26.16 -2.65 -2.87
C ILE A 108 27.58 -2.55 -2.31
N SER A 109 28.49 -1.88 -3.03
CA SER A 109 29.87 -1.65 -2.56
C SER A 109 29.91 -0.84 -1.26
N GLU A 110 29.13 0.25 -1.16
CA GLU A 110 29.08 1.08 0.06
C GLU A 110 28.38 0.35 1.22
N LEU A 111 27.28 -0.34 0.96
CA LEU A 111 26.60 -1.17 1.97
C LEU A 111 27.51 -2.31 2.47
N LYS A 112 28.34 -2.89 1.59
CA LYS A 112 29.34 -3.90 1.97
C LYS A 112 30.39 -3.32 2.92
N ARG A 113 30.85 -2.09 2.67
CA ARG A 113 31.75 -1.39 3.59
C ARG A 113 31.11 -1.17 4.96
N CYS A 114 29.82 -0.83 4.99
CA CYS A 114 29.06 -0.68 6.24
C CYS A 114 28.95 -2.00 6.98
N GLN A 115 28.60 -3.10 6.29
CA GLN A 115 28.50 -4.43 6.90
C GLN A 115 29.85 -4.92 7.45
N ASP A 116 30.94 -4.67 6.71
CA ASP A 116 32.31 -5.04 7.17
C ASP A 116 32.75 -4.21 8.38
N ALA A 117 32.42 -2.93 8.43
CA ALA A 117 32.72 -2.08 9.58
C ALA A 117 31.91 -2.47 10.83
N SER A 118 30.67 -2.91 10.67
CA SER A 118 29.84 -3.43 11.76
C SER A 118 30.40 -4.73 12.35
N GLY A 119 31.04 -5.57 11.52
CA GLY A 119 31.78 -6.75 11.92
C GLY A 119 30.94 -7.95 12.40
N ASN A 120 29.62 -7.78 12.50
CA ASN A 120 28.69 -8.80 13.01
C ASN A 120 27.62 -9.22 11.99
N GLY A 121 27.69 -8.72 10.75
CA GLY A 121 26.72 -9.02 9.68
C GLY A 121 25.60 -7.95 9.53
N TYR A 122 25.46 -7.04 10.47
CA TYR A 122 24.48 -5.96 10.41
C TYR A 122 24.78 -4.96 9.29
N VAL A 123 23.73 -4.55 8.57
CA VAL A 123 23.74 -3.44 7.63
C VAL A 123 22.35 -2.77 7.64
N GLY A 124 22.23 -1.67 8.34
CA GLY A 124 20.97 -0.94 8.47
C GLY A 124 21.22 0.54 8.78
N GLY A 125 20.20 1.36 8.66
CA GLY A 125 20.25 2.79 8.89
C GLY A 125 19.43 3.27 10.09
N VAL A 126 19.03 2.36 11.00
CA VAL A 126 18.24 2.71 12.19
C VAL A 126 19.07 3.66 13.08
N PRO A 127 18.62 4.90 13.33
CA PRO A 127 19.42 5.89 14.06
C PRO A 127 19.75 5.41 15.48
N ASP A 128 21.04 5.52 15.85
CA ASP A 128 21.55 5.05 17.14
C ASP A 128 21.13 3.59 17.45
N GLY A 129 21.10 2.74 16.43
CA GLY A 129 20.52 1.39 16.52
C GLY A 129 21.27 0.41 17.42
N LYS A 130 22.56 0.64 17.71
CA LYS A 130 23.33 -0.31 18.52
C LYS A 130 22.75 -0.57 19.91
N PRO A 131 22.34 0.42 20.73
CA PRO A 131 21.70 0.17 22.02
C PRO A 131 20.36 -0.61 21.90
N LEU A 132 19.59 -0.38 20.84
CA LEU A 132 18.38 -1.14 20.55
C LEU A 132 18.72 -2.64 20.37
N TRP A 133 19.61 -2.96 19.44
CA TRP A 133 19.94 -4.34 19.09
C TRP A 133 20.62 -5.10 20.24
N ASP A 134 21.52 -4.43 20.98
CA ASP A 134 22.14 -4.99 22.19
C ASP A 134 21.08 -5.23 23.29
N GLY A 135 20.11 -4.33 23.42
CA GLY A 135 19.01 -4.45 24.37
C GLY A 135 18.07 -5.61 24.02
N LEU A 136 17.65 -5.73 22.77
CA LEU A 136 16.85 -6.88 22.32
C LEU A 136 17.56 -8.20 22.57
N LYS A 137 18.84 -8.30 22.25
CA LYS A 137 19.67 -9.47 22.53
C LYS A 137 19.77 -9.80 24.02
N SER A 138 19.56 -8.83 24.91
CA SER A 138 19.48 -9.04 26.35
C SER A 138 18.06 -9.28 26.89
N GLY A 139 17.05 -9.35 25.99
CA GLY A 139 15.64 -9.60 26.33
C GLY A 139 14.80 -8.37 26.60
N ASN A 140 15.34 -7.14 26.40
CA ASN A 140 14.60 -5.90 26.57
C ASN A 140 13.84 -5.53 25.27
N ILE A 141 12.65 -6.11 25.10
CA ILE A 141 11.79 -5.88 23.93
C ILE A 141 11.13 -4.51 23.91
N GLU A 142 11.02 -3.81 25.04
CA GLU A 142 10.42 -2.49 25.18
C GLU A 142 11.11 -1.42 24.31
N LEU A 143 12.36 -1.65 23.95
CA LEU A 143 13.12 -0.76 23.09
C LEU A 143 12.54 -0.68 21.67
N VAL A 144 11.81 -1.70 21.17
CA VAL A 144 11.21 -1.67 19.83
C VAL A 144 10.28 -0.47 19.71
N TRP A 145 9.41 -0.22 20.70
CA TRP A 145 8.49 0.92 20.69
C TRP A 145 9.20 2.27 20.80
N LYS A 146 10.33 2.31 21.57
CA LYS A 146 11.13 3.52 21.69
C LYS A 146 11.79 3.94 20.36
N TYR A 147 12.14 2.96 19.52
CA TYR A 147 12.75 3.18 18.20
C TYR A 147 11.71 3.10 17.07
N TRP A 148 10.46 3.23 17.38
CA TRP A 148 9.30 3.18 16.50
C TRP A 148 9.16 1.82 15.80
N VAL A 149 9.62 1.64 14.53
CA VAL A 149 9.43 0.42 13.74
C VAL A 149 10.76 -0.14 13.18
N PRO A 150 11.72 -0.49 14.06
CA PRO A 150 13.08 -0.80 13.62
C PRO A 150 13.17 -2.06 12.75
N TRP A 151 12.37 -3.09 13.00
CA TRP A 151 12.33 -4.28 12.15
C TRP A 151 11.75 -4.01 10.76
N TYR A 152 10.75 -3.15 10.67
CA TYR A 152 10.25 -2.65 9.38
C TYR A 152 11.36 -1.92 8.61
N ASN A 153 12.10 -1.06 9.26
CA ASN A 153 13.20 -0.30 8.64
C ASN A 153 14.24 -1.25 8.03
N VAL A 154 14.80 -2.15 8.82
CA VAL A 154 15.85 -3.08 8.33
C VAL A 154 15.31 -4.09 7.31
N HIS A 155 14.02 -4.46 7.37
CA HIS A 155 13.40 -5.34 6.38
C HIS A 155 13.62 -4.85 4.94
N LYS A 156 13.57 -3.53 4.71
CA LYS A 156 13.78 -2.97 3.35
C LYS A 156 15.19 -3.22 2.83
N THR A 157 16.17 -3.21 3.71
CA THR A 157 17.57 -3.57 3.36
C THR A 157 17.71 -5.06 3.08
N TYR A 158 17.07 -5.93 3.87
CA TYR A 158 17.00 -7.38 3.57
C TYR A 158 16.43 -7.60 2.17
N ALA A 159 15.28 -7.02 1.88
CA ALA A 159 14.63 -7.14 0.58
C ALA A 159 15.52 -6.60 -0.56
N GLY A 160 16.12 -5.43 -0.39
CA GLY A 160 17.00 -4.83 -1.40
C GLY A 160 18.21 -5.69 -1.74
N LEU A 161 18.86 -6.28 -0.75
CA LEU A 161 20.00 -7.20 -0.96
C LEU A 161 19.55 -8.50 -1.62
N ARG A 162 18.44 -9.10 -1.18
CA ARG A 162 17.85 -10.27 -1.84
C ARG A 162 17.54 -9.99 -3.30
N ASP A 163 16.90 -8.85 -3.60
CA ASP A 163 16.42 -8.50 -4.92
C ASP A 163 17.57 -8.13 -5.88
N ALA A 164 18.63 -7.53 -5.39
CA ALA A 164 19.84 -7.32 -6.17
C ALA A 164 20.44 -8.65 -6.68
N TRP A 165 20.38 -9.71 -5.87
CA TRP A 165 20.74 -11.04 -6.34
C TRP A 165 19.66 -11.64 -7.24
N LEU A 166 18.41 -11.58 -6.82
CA LEU A 166 17.27 -12.21 -7.49
C LEU A 166 17.11 -11.73 -8.93
N TYR A 167 17.11 -10.42 -9.13
CA TYR A 167 16.83 -9.79 -10.43
C TYR A 167 18.11 -9.48 -11.23
N ALA A 168 19.20 -9.14 -10.57
CA ALA A 168 20.43 -8.74 -11.25
C ALA A 168 21.58 -9.75 -11.13
N GLY A 169 21.41 -10.85 -10.39
CA GLY A 169 22.39 -11.92 -10.23
C GLY A 169 23.60 -11.54 -9.37
N ASP A 170 23.51 -10.48 -8.54
CA ASP A 170 24.63 -10.01 -7.72
C ASP A 170 24.93 -10.96 -6.56
N THR A 171 26.02 -11.70 -6.65
CA THR A 171 26.42 -12.70 -5.65
C THR A 171 26.94 -12.05 -4.36
N GLN A 172 27.51 -10.86 -4.42
CA GLN A 172 27.94 -10.11 -3.23
C GLN A 172 26.73 -9.69 -2.39
N ALA A 173 25.68 -9.19 -3.03
CA ALA A 173 24.43 -8.87 -2.36
C ALA A 173 23.80 -10.11 -1.69
N LYS A 174 23.82 -11.28 -2.36
CA LYS A 174 23.39 -12.54 -1.75
C LYS A 174 24.16 -12.89 -0.49
N ASP A 175 25.48 -12.82 -0.54
CA ASP A 175 26.33 -13.14 0.62
C ASP A 175 26.09 -12.16 1.76
N MET A 176 25.87 -10.88 1.46
CA MET A 176 25.50 -9.85 2.43
C MET A 176 24.13 -10.12 3.04
N PHE A 177 23.15 -10.49 2.23
CA PHE A 177 21.80 -10.87 2.66
C PHE A 177 21.83 -12.02 3.66
N LEU A 178 22.52 -13.10 3.35
CA LEU A 178 22.61 -14.27 4.24
C LEU A 178 23.32 -13.95 5.55
N LYS A 179 24.40 -13.15 5.53
CA LYS A 179 25.05 -12.66 6.76
C LYS A 179 24.11 -11.78 7.60
N PHE A 180 23.30 -10.98 6.93
CA PHE A 180 22.32 -10.16 7.63
C PHE A 180 21.20 -11.01 8.23
N CYS A 181 20.76 -12.07 7.57
CA CYS A 181 19.83 -13.05 8.13
C CYS A 181 20.44 -13.73 9.37
N ASP A 182 21.71 -14.13 9.33
CA ASP A 182 22.39 -14.72 10.49
C ASP A 182 22.45 -13.75 11.68
N TRP A 183 22.71 -12.47 11.41
CA TRP A 183 22.63 -11.41 12.43
C TRP A 183 21.24 -11.31 13.05
N GLY A 184 20.17 -11.26 12.22
CA GLY A 184 18.80 -11.18 12.71
C GLY A 184 18.41 -12.37 13.60
N LEU A 185 18.84 -13.61 13.22
CA LEU A 185 18.65 -14.80 14.05
C LEU A 185 19.38 -14.69 15.39
N ASP A 186 20.60 -14.14 15.40
CA ASP A 186 21.38 -13.92 16.62
C ASP A 186 20.71 -12.93 17.59
N ILE A 187 20.06 -11.87 17.04
CA ILE A 187 19.30 -10.89 17.85
C ILE A 187 18.10 -11.54 18.53
N ILE A 188 17.32 -12.37 17.82
CA ILE A 188 16.10 -12.95 18.38
C ILE A 188 16.33 -14.27 19.11
N ALA A 189 17.53 -14.87 19.03
CA ALA A 189 17.83 -16.17 19.63
C ALA A 189 17.51 -16.26 21.14
N PRO A 190 17.80 -15.26 21.97
CA PRO A 190 17.53 -15.32 23.40
C PRO A 190 16.07 -15.04 23.79
N LEU A 191 15.24 -14.55 22.86
CA LEU A 191 13.86 -14.17 23.17
C LEU A 191 12.98 -15.42 23.31
N SER A 192 12.11 -15.43 24.33
CA SER A 192 11.05 -16.43 24.43
C SER A 192 9.97 -16.23 23.37
N ASP A 193 9.09 -17.23 23.20
CA ASP A 193 7.98 -17.11 22.24
C ASP A 193 7.00 -16.00 22.66
N GLU A 194 6.75 -15.81 23.97
CA GLU A 194 5.94 -14.72 24.49
C GLU A 194 6.57 -13.35 24.23
N GLN A 195 7.90 -13.24 24.36
CA GLN A 195 8.62 -12.00 24.05
C GLN A 195 8.60 -11.73 22.55
N MET A 196 8.73 -12.75 21.72
CA MET A 196 8.58 -12.61 20.25
C MET A 196 7.17 -12.12 19.91
N GLU A 197 6.13 -12.77 20.43
CA GLU A 197 4.73 -12.39 20.14
C GLU A 197 4.45 -10.93 20.55
N ALA A 198 4.87 -10.53 21.75
CA ALA A 198 4.72 -9.14 22.22
C ALA A 198 5.48 -8.15 21.32
N MET A 199 6.73 -8.46 20.93
CA MET A 199 7.54 -7.62 20.04
C MET A 199 6.88 -7.46 18.65
N LEU A 200 6.24 -8.52 18.14
CA LEU A 200 5.60 -8.54 16.81
C LEU A 200 4.25 -7.83 16.76
N ASP A 201 3.75 -7.31 17.89
CA ASP A 201 2.62 -6.38 17.88
C ASP A 201 3.00 -5.06 17.17
N GLN A 202 4.28 -4.66 17.28
CA GLN A 202 4.82 -3.54 16.52
C GLN A 202 5.12 -3.94 15.06
N GLU A 203 5.10 -2.97 14.14
CA GLU A 203 5.32 -3.21 12.71
C GLU A 203 6.74 -3.75 12.41
N PHE A 204 6.81 -4.84 11.65
CA PHE A 204 8.07 -5.50 11.30
C PHE A 204 8.22 -5.83 9.79
N GLY A 205 7.33 -5.28 8.97
CA GLY A 205 7.34 -5.52 7.52
C GLY A 205 7.23 -6.99 7.14
N GLY A 206 7.90 -7.38 6.07
CA GLY A 206 7.94 -8.75 5.56
C GLY A 206 9.10 -9.59 6.11
N MET A 207 9.47 -9.48 7.38
CA MET A 207 10.56 -10.30 7.95
C MET A 207 10.35 -11.80 7.74
N PRO A 208 9.13 -12.38 7.89
CA PRO A 208 8.93 -13.80 7.59
C PRO A 208 9.22 -14.15 6.12
N GLU A 209 8.88 -13.25 5.16
CA GLU A 209 9.15 -13.46 3.72
C GLU A 209 10.64 -13.60 3.44
N VAL A 210 11.46 -12.67 3.94
CA VAL A 210 12.90 -12.68 3.64
C VAL A 210 13.62 -13.85 4.29
N PHE A 211 13.19 -14.31 5.46
CA PHE A 211 13.73 -15.52 6.08
C PHE A 211 13.27 -16.81 5.36
N ALA A 212 12.03 -16.86 4.88
CA ALA A 212 11.55 -17.98 4.06
C ALA A 212 12.32 -18.05 2.72
N ASP A 213 12.66 -16.90 2.13
CA ASP A 213 13.52 -16.86 0.94
C ASP A 213 14.97 -17.27 1.24
N ALA A 214 15.51 -16.90 2.39
CA ALA A 214 16.83 -17.38 2.83
C ALA A 214 16.85 -18.92 2.96
N TYR A 215 15.75 -19.50 3.46
CA TYR A 215 15.56 -20.96 3.46
C TYR A 215 15.49 -21.53 2.03
N ALA A 216 14.71 -20.94 1.14
CA ALA A 216 14.59 -21.41 -0.24
C ALA A 216 15.93 -21.33 -1.00
N ILE A 217 16.78 -20.34 -0.68
CA ILE A 217 18.12 -20.16 -1.28
C ILE A 217 19.12 -21.20 -0.77
N THR A 218 19.07 -21.53 0.53
CA THR A 218 20.14 -22.29 1.22
C THR A 218 19.75 -23.71 1.61
N VAL A 219 18.44 -23.98 1.71
CA VAL A 219 17.85 -25.20 2.29
C VAL A 219 18.24 -25.39 3.77
N ASP A 220 18.81 -24.36 4.42
CA ASP A 220 19.16 -24.40 5.84
C ASP A 220 17.92 -24.08 6.70
N ARG A 221 17.51 -25.09 7.49
CA ARG A 221 16.28 -25.03 8.28
C ARG A 221 16.24 -23.89 9.30
N LYS A 222 17.40 -23.41 9.76
CA LYS A 222 17.47 -22.30 10.72
C LYS A 222 16.70 -21.05 10.20
N TYR A 223 16.70 -20.81 8.88
CA TYR A 223 16.00 -19.68 8.29
C TYR A 223 14.48 -19.89 8.24
N LEU A 224 14.02 -21.12 7.96
CA LEU A 224 12.59 -21.43 8.05
C LEU A 224 12.07 -21.30 9.48
N ASP A 225 12.83 -21.79 10.45
CA ASP A 225 12.51 -21.64 11.87
C ASP A 225 12.51 -20.15 12.27
N GLY A 226 13.44 -19.34 11.74
CA GLY A 226 13.44 -17.88 11.87
C GLY A 226 12.20 -17.21 11.26
N ALA A 227 11.80 -17.63 10.06
CA ALA A 227 10.57 -17.13 9.41
C ALA A 227 9.33 -17.39 10.28
N ARG A 228 9.24 -18.60 10.86
CA ARG A 228 8.16 -18.96 11.78
C ARG A 228 8.20 -18.16 13.07
N ARG A 229 9.36 -17.87 13.62
CA ARG A 229 9.50 -17.00 14.80
C ARG A 229 9.10 -15.56 14.56
N PHE A 230 9.20 -15.06 13.34
CA PHE A 230 8.65 -13.77 12.93
C PHE A 230 7.17 -13.83 12.52
N SER A 231 6.48 -14.96 12.69
CA SER A 231 5.05 -15.08 12.42
C SER A 231 4.25 -14.66 13.65
N HIS A 232 3.49 -13.55 13.54
CA HIS A 232 2.65 -13.01 14.60
C HIS A 232 1.41 -13.90 14.78
N HIS A 233 1.34 -14.70 15.84
CA HIS A 233 0.29 -15.70 16.08
C HIS A 233 -1.08 -15.10 16.30
N TRP A 234 -1.13 -13.89 16.89
CA TRP A 234 -2.39 -13.14 17.01
C TRP A 234 -3.12 -13.00 15.66
N LEU A 235 -2.40 -12.78 14.57
CA LEU A 235 -2.97 -12.72 13.22
C LEU A 235 -3.05 -14.09 12.57
N LEU A 236 -1.97 -14.88 12.61
CA LEU A 236 -1.85 -16.16 11.94
C LEU A 236 -2.96 -17.13 12.38
N ASP A 237 -3.11 -17.32 13.69
CA ASP A 237 -4.04 -18.31 14.26
C ASP A 237 -5.49 -17.88 14.03
N SER A 238 -5.79 -16.57 14.14
CA SER A 238 -7.12 -16.04 13.84
C SER A 238 -7.50 -16.26 12.38
N MET A 239 -6.61 -15.91 11.45
CA MET A 239 -6.85 -16.08 10.02
C MET A 239 -6.99 -17.56 9.64
N ALA A 240 -6.15 -18.45 10.18
CA ALA A 240 -6.23 -19.89 9.95
C ALA A 240 -7.54 -20.51 10.50
N ALA A 241 -8.07 -19.91 11.57
CA ALA A 241 -9.37 -20.31 12.13
C ALA A 241 -10.58 -19.67 11.42
N GLY A 242 -10.37 -18.86 10.38
CA GLY A 242 -11.44 -18.16 9.67
C GLY A 242 -12.06 -17.02 10.48
N VAL A 243 -11.30 -16.40 11.36
CA VAL A 243 -11.75 -15.29 12.23
C VAL A 243 -11.14 -13.98 11.76
N ASP A 244 -11.99 -13.05 11.32
CA ASP A 244 -11.61 -11.68 10.96
C ASP A 244 -11.41 -10.81 12.21
N ASN A 245 -10.16 -10.45 12.51
CA ASN A 245 -9.76 -9.59 13.62
C ASN A 245 -9.11 -8.27 13.14
N LEU A 246 -9.42 -7.82 11.91
CA LEU A 246 -8.74 -6.71 11.24
C LEU A 246 -9.34 -5.32 11.53
N ASP A 247 -10.52 -5.22 12.15
CA ASP A 247 -11.19 -3.94 12.41
C ASP A 247 -10.26 -2.96 13.13
N ASN A 248 -10.11 -1.76 12.57
CA ASN A 248 -9.26 -0.68 13.09
C ASN A 248 -7.77 -1.01 13.21
N LYS A 249 -7.29 -2.10 12.61
CA LYS A 249 -5.87 -2.42 12.58
C LYS A 249 -5.17 -1.72 11.43
N HIS A 250 -3.93 -1.31 11.67
CA HIS A 250 -3.08 -0.71 10.65
C HIS A 250 -2.86 -1.71 9.49
N ALA A 251 -3.40 -1.39 8.32
CA ALA A 251 -3.52 -2.33 7.22
C ALA A 251 -2.16 -2.77 6.66
N ASN A 252 -1.27 -1.80 6.42
CA ASN A 252 0.06 -2.09 5.88
C ASN A 252 0.99 -2.77 6.90
N THR A 253 0.65 -2.78 8.19
CA THR A 253 1.30 -3.67 9.18
C THR A 253 0.88 -5.13 8.97
N GLN A 254 -0.39 -5.39 8.63
CA GLN A 254 -0.90 -6.76 8.55
C GLN A 254 -0.59 -7.43 7.21
N VAL A 255 -0.75 -6.74 6.07
CA VAL A 255 -0.56 -7.37 4.74
C VAL A 255 0.85 -7.95 4.55
N PRO A 256 1.97 -7.28 4.90
CA PRO A 256 3.31 -7.86 4.76
C PRO A 256 3.55 -9.10 5.63
N LYS A 257 2.91 -9.21 6.80
CA LYS A 257 2.94 -10.43 7.62
C LYS A 257 2.42 -11.61 6.81
N VAL A 258 1.29 -11.41 6.14
CA VAL A 258 0.60 -12.46 5.36
C VAL A 258 1.33 -12.79 4.05
N VAL A 259 2.01 -11.83 3.43
CA VAL A 259 2.96 -12.15 2.34
C VAL A 259 4.02 -13.13 2.84
N GLY A 260 4.52 -12.96 4.06
CA GLY A 260 5.43 -13.90 4.69
C GLY A 260 4.78 -15.26 5.01
N TYR A 261 3.53 -15.29 5.43
CA TYR A 261 2.79 -16.54 5.66
C TYR A 261 2.60 -17.31 4.35
N GLU A 262 2.17 -16.65 3.29
CA GLU A 262 2.08 -17.25 1.96
C GLU A 262 3.42 -17.84 1.53
N ARG A 263 4.52 -17.12 1.75
CA ARG A 263 5.84 -17.60 1.37
C ARG A 263 6.30 -18.81 2.19
N ILE A 264 6.00 -18.87 3.49
CA ILE A 264 6.25 -20.06 4.32
C ILE A 264 5.42 -21.24 3.81
N ALA A 265 4.13 -21.01 3.47
CA ALA A 265 3.25 -22.03 2.90
C ALA A 265 3.84 -22.61 1.60
N GLU A 266 4.35 -21.74 0.71
CA GLU A 266 4.91 -22.15 -0.59
C GLU A 266 6.18 -22.96 -0.44
N VAL A 267 7.12 -22.56 0.44
CA VAL A 267 8.44 -23.22 0.56
C VAL A 267 8.43 -24.44 1.50
N ALA A 268 7.45 -24.56 2.39
CA ALA A 268 7.35 -25.63 3.37
C ALA A 268 6.14 -26.56 3.19
N ASP A 269 5.26 -26.29 2.20
CA ASP A 269 3.97 -26.97 2.00
C ASP A 269 3.12 -26.99 3.29
N ASP A 270 3.06 -25.84 3.99
CA ASP A 270 2.43 -25.71 5.30
C ASP A 270 0.97 -25.23 5.15
N SER A 271 0.00 -26.11 5.48
CA SER A 271 -1.42 -25.84 5.30
C SER A 271 -1.95 -24.75 6.24
N LEU A 272 -1.44 -24.63 7.47
CA LEU A 272 -1.86 -23.59 8.42
C LEU A 272 -1.59 -22.21 7.83
N TYR A 273 -0.38 -22.00 7.33
CA TYR A 273 0.05 -20.75 6.73
C TYR A 273 -0.68 -20.44 5.41
N ARG A 274 -0.94 -21.47 4.60
CA ARG A 274 -1.73 -21.35 3.37
C ARG A 274 -3.16 -20.90 3.69
N ASP A 275 -3.84 -21.60 4.61
CA ASP A 275 -5.24 -21.35 4.94
C ASP A 275 -5.41 -19.94 5.54
N ALA A 276 -4.48 -19.52 6.40
CA ALA A 276 -4.43 -18.14 6.92
C ALA A 276 -4.27 -17.10 5.80
N SER A 277 -3.37 -17.35 4.85
CA SER A 277 -3.11 -16.42 3.75
C SER A 277 -4.29 -16.30 2.79
N VAL A 278 -4.96 -17.41 2.49
CA VAL A 278 -6.16 -17.44 1.64
C VAL A 278 -7.30 -16.69 2.31
N PHE A 279 -7.59 -16.98 3.58
CA PHE A 279 -8.69 -16.33 4.30
C PHE A 279 -8.44 -14.82 4.48
N PHE A 280 -7.21 -14.42 4.78
CA PHE A 280 -6.86 -13.00 4.85
C PHE A 280 -7.11 -12.30 3.51
N TRP A 281 -6.63 -12.88 2.41
CA TRP A 281 -6.82 -12.32 1.08
C TRP A 281 -8.32 -12.19 0.72
N GLU A 282 -9.11 -13.23 0.99
CA GLU A 282 -10.57 -13.24 0.78
C GLU A 282 -11.26 -12.16 1.60
N THR A 283 -10.86 -12.00 2.86
CA THR A 283 -11.40 -10.97 3.76
C THR A 283 -11.08 -9.57 3.24
N VAL A 284 -9.82 -9.29 2.91
CA VAL A 284 -9.43 -7.94 2.46
C VAL A 284 -9.99 -7.61 1.08
N SER A 285 -9.85 -8.53 0.11
CA SER A 285 -10.34 -8.28 -1.26
C SER A 285 -11.86 -8.24 -1.36
N GLY A 286 -12.56 -9.03 -0.55
CA GLY A 286 -14.02 -9.21 -0.62
C GLY A 286 -14.82 -8.20 0.21
N THR A 287 -14.31 -7.77 1.36
CA THR A 287 -15.09 -6.98 2.32
C THR A 287 -14.49 -5.62 2.68
N ARG A 288 -13.24 -5.34 2.31
CA ARG A 288 -12.51 -4.14 2.72
C ARG A 288 -11.87 -3.35 1.59
N SER A 289 -11.92 -3.86 0.35
CA SER A 289 -11.32 -3.19 -0.81
C SER A 289 -12.33 -2.31 -1.53
N LEU A 290 -11.86 -1.16 -2.00
CA LEU A 290 -12.58 -0.27 -2.90
C LEU A 290 -12.47 -0.75 -4.36
N SER A 291 -13.29 -0.21 -5.24
CA SER A 291 -13.33 -0.57 -6.67
C SER A 291 -11.99 -0.50 -7.38
N ILE A 292 -11.07 0.35 -6.92
CA ILE A 292 -9.70 0.46 -7.46
C ILE A 292 -8.76 -0.63 -6.95
N GLY A 293 -9.20 -1.53 -6.08
CA GLY A 293 -8.38 -2.57 -5.45
C GLY A 293 -7.59 -2.11 -4.21
N GLY A 294 -7.64 -0.82 -3.88
CA GLY A 294 -7.04 -0.28 -2.66
C GLY A 294 -7.96 -0.49 -1.45
N ASN A 295 -7.40 -0.57 -0.27
CA ASN A 295 -8.11 -0.69 0.99
C ASN A 295 -7.49 0.24 2.04
N SER A 296 -8.11 0.38 3.18
CA SER A 296 -7.71 1.28 4.28
C SER A 296 -8.15 2.75 4.13
N ARG A 297 -8.20 3.41 5.24
CA ARG A 297 -8.31 4.87 5.40
C ARG A 297 -7.39 5.26 6.53
N ARG A 298 -6.63 6.36 6.41
CA ARG A 298 -5.61 6.74 7.41
C ARG A 298 -4.78 5.53 7.86
N GLU A 299 -4.33 4.72 6.89
CA GLU A 299 -3.54 3.49 7.05
C GLU A 299 -4.27 2.31 7.72
N HIS A 300 -5.48 2.49 8.27
CA HIS A 300 -6.20 1.46 9.02
C HIS A 300 -7.36 0.86 8.23
N PHE A 301 -7.61 -0.42 8.42
CA PHE A 301 -8.86 -1.02 7.96
C PHE A 301 -10.05 -0.35 8.66
N ALA A 302 -11.09 -0.01 7.90
CA ALA A 302 -12.37 0.36 8.51
C ALA A 302 -13.01 -0.88 9.17
N PRO A 303 -13.90 -0.69 10.17
CA PRO A 303 -14.73 -1.78 10.65
C PRO A 303 -15.50 -2.42 9.50
N LYS A 304 -15.52 -3.76 9.45
CA LYS A 304 -16.16 -4.50 8.34
C LYS A 304 -17.64 -4.15 8.11
N ASP A 305 -18.32 -3.76 9.18
CA ASP A 305 -19.76 -3.44 9.16
C ASP A 305 -20.03 -1.94 8.90
N ASP A 306 -19.00 -1.07 8.90
CA ASP A 306 -19.12 0.35 8.57
C ASP A 306 -17.84 0.88 7.88
N CYS A 307 -17.83 0.83 6.58
CA CYS A 307 -16.78 1.40 5.73
C CYS A 307 -17.05 2.84 5.29
N LYS A 308 -17.98 3.59 5.90
CA LYS A 308 -18.32 4.98 5.52
C LYS A 308 -17.11 5.92 5.56
N SER A 309 -16.18 5.68 6.48
CA SER A 309 -14.94 6.46 6.58
C SER A 309 -14.10 6.46 5.31
N TYR A 310 -14.16 5.44 4.47
CA TYR A 310 -13.45 5.41 3.18
C TYR A 310 -13.85 6.55 2.23
N VAL A 311 -15.09 7.03 2.31
CA VAL A 311 -15.63 8.11 1.46
C VAL A 311 -15.86 9.42 2.20
N THR A 312 -15.57 9.47 3.50
CA THR A 312 -15.69 10.71 4.29
C THR A 312 -14.35 11.28 4.71
N ASP A 313 -13.32 10.46 4.88
CA ASP A 313 -11.98 10.90 5.26
C ASP A 313 -11.22 11.48 4.06
N ARG A 314 -10.25 12.37 4.36
CA ARG A 314 -9.37 12.95 3.34
C ARG A 314 -8.23 12.00 2.93
N GLU A 315 -7.94 11.00 3.74
CA GLU A 315 -6.89 10.03 3.56
C GLU A 315 -7.52 8.68 3.17
N GLY A 316 -7.30 8.27 1.94
CA GLY A 316 -7.84 7.03 1.38
C GLY A 316 -6.84 5.85 1.44
N PRO A 317 -7.01 4.87 0.56
CA PRO A 317 -6.09 3.76 0.45
C PRO A 317 -4.63 4.18 0.27
N GLU A 318 -3.77 3.51 1.02
CA GLU A 318 -2.32 3.64 0.96
C GLU A 318 -1.75 2.80 -0.20
N SER A 319 -0.83 3.37 -0.99
CA SER A 319 -0.25 2.68 -2.15
C SER A 319 0.66 1.50 -1.77
N CYS A 320 1.39 1.57 -0.65
CA CYS A 320 2.19 0.45 -0.13
C CYS A 320 1.32 -0.77 0.14
N ASN A 321 0.16 -0.56 0.75
CA ASN A 321 -0.74 -1.63 1.10
C ASN A 321 -1.25 -2.38 -0.15
N THR A 322 -1.58 -1.65 -1.21
CA THR A 322 -1.97 -2.26 -2.49
C THR A 322 -0.80 -3.00 -3.16
N ASN A 323 0.42 -2.44 -3.12
CA ASN A 323 1.61 -3.17 -3.59
C ASN A 323 1.77 -4.53 -2.90
N ASN A 324 1.60 -4.57 -1.58
CA ASN A 324 1.70 -5.81 -0.81
C ASN A 324 0.55 -6.79 -1.12
N MET A 325 -0.67 -6.30 -1.37
CA MET A 325 -1.79 -7.13 -1.83
C MET A 325 -1.55 -7.73 -3.21
N LEU A 326 -0.83 -7.03 -4.12
CA LEU A 326 -0.41 -7.60 -5.40
C LEU A 326 0.62 -8.73 -5.21
N LYS A 327 1.62 -8.54 -4.33
CA LYS A 327 2.58 -9.60 -3.97
C LYS A 327 1.88 -10.84 -3.42
N LEU A 328 0.94 -10.64 -2.49
CA LEU A 328 0.15 -11.74 -1.92
C LEU A 328 -0.68 -12.46 -2.99
N SER A 329 -1.33 -11.70 -3.89
CA SER A 329 -2.13 -12.28 -4.98
C SER A 329 -1.30 -13.12 -5.93
N GLU A 330 -0.10 -12.67 -6.28
CA GLU A 330 0.83 -13.43 -7.11
C GLU A 330 1.30 -14.71 -6.43
N GLY A 331 1.64 -14.67 -5.14
CA GLY A 331 2.02 -15.83 -4.35
C GLY A 331 0.92 -16.89 -4.28
N LEU A 332 -0.30 -16.46 -3.94
CA LEU A 332 -1.48 -17.34 -3.90
C LEU A 332 -1.81 -17.93 -5.27
N PHE A 333 -1.59 -17.17 -6.35
CA PHE A 333 -1.72 -17.68 -7.71
C PHE A 333 -0.68 -18.78 -8.00
N ARG A 334 0.58 -18.60 -7.61
CA ARG A 334 1.63 -19.64 -7.81
C ARG A 334 1.24 -20.97 -7.16
N MET A 335 0.60 -20.93 -6.00
CA MET A 335 0.16 -22.17 -5.30
C MET A 335 -1.10 -22.79 -5.92
N SER A 336 -2.08 -21.99 -6.39
CA SER A 336 -3.42 -22.48 -6.76
C SER A 336 -3.75 -22.41 -8.26
N ARG A 337 -3.16 -21.46 -8.99
CA ARG A 337 -3.50 -21.11 -10.38
C ARG A 337 -4.94 -20.60 -10.54
N ASP A 338 -5.54 -20.08 -9.48
CA ASP A 338 -6.90 -19.57 -9.48
C ASP A 338 -6.94 -18.16 -10.11
N ALA A 339 -7.82 -17.98 -11.11
CA ALA A 339 -7.93 -16.73 -11.86
C ALA A 339 -8.41 -15.54 -11.02
N ARG A 340 -9.06 -15.77 -9.88
CA ARG A 340 -9.53 -14.71 -8.98
C ARG A 340 -8.38 -13.80 -8.50
N TYR A 341 -7.19 -14.37 -8.30
CA TYR A 341 -6.00 -13.59 -7.91
C TYR A 341 -5.51 -12.70 -9.05
N ALA A 342 -5.57 -13.18 -10.29
CA ALA A 342 -5.22 -12.38 -11.46
C ALA A 342 -6.27 -11.30 -11.76
N ASP A 343 -7.56 -11.54 -11.50
CA ASP A 343 -8.62 -10.54 -11.64
C ASP A 343 -8.44 -9.39 -10.63
N PHE A 344 -8.14 -9.70 -9.36
CA PHE A 344 -7.82 -8.68 -8.36
C PHE A 344 -6.54 -7.91 -8.72
N TYR A 345 -5.50 -8.64 -9.16
CA TYR A 345 -4.23 -8.03 -9.57
C TYR A 345 -4.43 -7.04 -10.72
N GLU A 346 -5.15 -7.44 -11.77
CA GLU A 346 -5.49 -6.56 -12.90
C GLU A 346 -6.22 -5.30 -12.42
N ARG A 347 -7.26 -5.46 -11.60
CA ARG A 347 -8.07 -4.36 -11.06
C ARG A 347 -7.20 -3.36 -10.30
N ALA A 348 -6.40 -3.84 -9.35
CA ALA A 348 -5.56 -3.00 -8.51
C ALA A 348 -4.42 -2.36 -9.30
N LEU A 349 -3.80 -3.10 -10.22
CA LEU A 349 -2.71 -2.60 -11.05
C LEU A 349 -3.17 -1.47 -11.99
N TYR A 350 -4.28 -1.70 -12.74
CA TYR A 350 -4.76 -0.78 -13.78
C TYR A 350 -5.38 0.49 -13.21
N ASN A 351 -5.93 0.44 -12.00
CA ASN A 351 -6.65 1.57 -11.41
C ASN A 351 -5.90 2.23 -10.27
N HIS A 352 -5.43 1.49 -9.27
CA HIS A 352 -4.73 2.11 -8.14
C HIS A 352 -3.25 2.31 -8.44
N ILE A 353 -2.46 1.25 -8.64
CA ILE A 353 -1.00 1.36 -8.80
C ILE A 353 -0.62 2.30 -9.96
N LEU A 354 -1.22 2.11 -11.14
CA LEU A 354 -0.92 2.97 -12.29
C LEU A 354 -1.22 4.45 -12.02
N SER A 355 -2.24 4.74 -11.19
CA SER A 355 -2.61 6.11 -10.81
C SER A 355 -1.67 6.75 -9.79
N THR A 356 -0.80 5.98 -9.16
CA THR A 356 0.10 6.48 -8.10
C THR A 356 1.40 7.08 -8.62
N GLN A 357 1.60 7.11 -9.93
CA GLN A 357 2.70 7.84 -10.56
C GLN A 357 2.15 8.99 -11.41
N HIS A 358 2.63 10.21 -11.15
CA HIS A 358 2.28 11.34 -12.02
C HIS A 358 2.91 11.16 -13.41
N PRO A 359 2.12 11.23 -14.51
CA PRO A 359 2.59 10.82 -15.84
C PRO A 359 3.62 11.76 -16.49
N VAL A 360 3.86 12.95 -15.92
CA VAL A 360 4.80 13.93 -16.45
C VAL A 360 6.07 14.01 -15.59
N HIS A 361 5.93 14.28 -14.28
CA HIS A 361 7.10 14.45 -13.41
C HIS A 361 7.49 13.18 -12.63
N GLY A 362 6.63 12.15 -12.65
CA GLY A 362 6.90 10.83 -12.06
C GLY A 362 6.84 10.76 -10.55
N GLY A 363 6.32 11.79 -9.86
CA GLY A 363 6.13 11.77 -8.40
C GLY A 363 5.11 10.71 -7.98
N TYR A 364 5.31 10.16 -6.77
CA TYR A 364 4.51 9.05 -6.25
C TYR A 364 3.45 9.53 -5.26
N VAL A 365 2.36 8.79 -5.18
CA VAL A 365 1.22 9.06 -4.29
C VAL A 365 1.29 8.16 -3.06
N TYR A 366 1.03 8.74 -1.88
CA TYR A 366 0.81 8.00 -0.65
C TYR A 366 -0.65 7.55 -0.56
N PHE A 367 -1.56 8.51 -0.33
CA PHE A 367 -2.98 8.26 -0.23
C PHE A 367 -3.73 8.55 -1.53
N THR A 368 -4.66 7.66 -1.86
CA THR A 368 -5.62 7.84 -2.96
C THR A 368 -7.02 8.03 -2.37
N PRO A 369 -7.43 9.27 -2.02
CA PRO A 369 -8.72 9.53 -1.40
C PRO A 369 -9.89 9.02 -2.24
N ALA A 370 -10.86 8.37 -1.60
CA ALA A 370 -12.12 7.99 -2.23
C ALA A 370 -13.25 8.99 -1.92
N ARG A 371 -13.00 9.97 -1.05
CA ARG A 371 -13.91 11.06 -0.75
C ARG A 371 -14.26 11.84 -2.04
N PRO A 372 -15.57 12.09 -2.35
CA PRO A 372 -15.99 12.90 -3.49
C PRO A 372 -15.31 14.27 -3.52
N ALA A 373 -14.88 14.70 -4.69
CA ALA A 373 -14.24 16.00 -4.94
C ALA A 373 -12.96 16.24 -4.09
N HIS A 374 -12.21 15.17 -3.77
CA HIS A 374 -10.87 15.30 -3.19
C HIS A 374 -9.78 14.98 -4.24
N TYR A 375 -8.49 15.04 -3.87
CA TYR A 375 -7.36 14.94 -4.80
C TYR A 375 -6.18 14.19 -4.19
N ARG A 376 -5.23 13.78 -5.02
CA ARG A 376 -3.96 13.14 -4.64
C ARG A 376 -2.84 14.17 -4.61
N VAL A 377 -1.85 13.97 -3.76
CA VAL A 377 -0.59 14.72 -3.74
C VAL A 377 0.56 13.81 -4.17
N TYR A 378 1.61 14.41 -4.72
CA TYR A 378 2.71 13.68 -5.34
C TYR A 378 4.04 14.03 -4.68
N SER A 379 4.89 13.05 -4.47
CA SER A 379 6.28 13.25 -4.08
C SER A 379 7.10 13.86 -5.23
N GLN A 380 8.32 14.25 -4.91
CA GLN A 380 9.31 14.62 -5.91
C GLN A 380 10.65 13.99 -5.56
N PRO A 381 11.58 13.77 -6.52
CA PRO A 381 12.89 13.24 -6.23
C PRO A 381 13.63 14.07 -5.17
N ASN A 382 14.29 13.39 -4.25
CA ASN A 382 15.06 13.97 -3.15
C ASN A 382 14.26 14.75 -2.11
N SER A 383 12.94 14.54 -2.05
CA SER A 383 12.04 15.18 -1.08
C SER A 383 10.93 14.21 -0.67
N GLY A 384 10.43 14.28 0.58
CA GLY A 384 9.33 13.47 1.08
C GLY A 384 9.64 11.96 1.04
N MET A 385 10.56 11.47 1.90
CA MET A 385 11.01 10.08 1.91
C MET A 385 10.03 9.17 2.68
N TRP A 386 8.77 9.14 2.26
CA TRP A 386 7.75 8.26 2.86
C TRP A 386 7.92 6.80 2.40
N CYS A 387 7.34 5.87 3.12
CA CYS A 387 7.35 4.45 2.72
C CYS A 387 6.79 4.25 1.30
N CYS A 388 5.73 4.99 0.93
CA CYS A 388 5.12 4.92 -0.40
C CYS A 388 5.96 5.51 -1.53
N VAL A 389 6.97 6.33 -1.22
CA VAL A 389 8.02 6.68 -2.18
C VAL A 389 8.85 5.44 -2.51
N GLY A 390 9.19 4.65 -1.50
CA GLY A 390 9.92 3.39 -1.68
C GLY A 390 9.16 2.39 -2.54
N THR A 391 7.91 2.07 -2.21
CA THR A 391 7.10 1.15 -3.03
C THR A 391 6.78 1.74 -4.41
N GLY A 392 6.61 3.05 -4.53
CA GLY A 392 6.45 3.74 -5.82
C GLY A 392 7.66 3.54 -6.74
N MET A 393 8.87 3.60 -6.18
CA MET A 393 10.10 3.28 -6.92
C MET A 393 10.08 1.87 -7.51
N GLU A 394 9.49 0.89 -6.79
CA GLU A 394 9.44 -0.52 -7.21
C GLU A 394 8.30 -0.80 -8.20
N ASN A 395 7.10 -0.30 -7.92
CA ASN A 395 5.85 -0.66 -8.58
C ASN A 395 5.92 -0.61 -10.11
N HIS A 396 6.51 0.45 -10.64
CA HIS A 396 6.50 0.73 -12.08
C HIS A 396 7.58 -0.05 -12.86
N GLY A 397 8.44 -0.80 -12.17
CA GLY A 397 9.38 -1.76 -12.75
C GLY A 397 8.82 -3.17 -12.90
N LYS A 398 7.77 -3.50 -12.14
CA LYS A 398 7.22 -4.86 -12.01
C LYS A 398 6.15 -5.23 -13.03
N TYR A 399 5.77 -4.38 -13.93
CA TYR A 399 4.66 -4.61 -14.86
C TYR A 399 4.77 -5.91 -15.67
N GLY A 400 6.00 -6.36 -15.96
CA GLY A 400 6.26 -7.61 -16.67
C GLY A 400 6.15 -8.87 -15.81
N GLU A 401 6.18 -8.76 -14.48
CA GLU A 401 6.40 -9.87 -13.56
C GLU A 401 5.26 -10.90 -13.59
N PHE A 402 4.02 -10.44 -13.65
CA PHE A 402 2.83 -11.30 -13.58
C PHE A 402 2.02 -11.39 -14.89
N ILE A 403 2.52 -10.87 -16.01
CA ILE A 403 1.84 -11.01 -17.31
C ILE A 403 1.74 -12.49 -17.69
N TYR A 404 2.81 -13.24 -17.46
CA TYR A 404 2.92 -14.66 -17.79
C TYR A 404 3.39 -15.47 -16.60
N SER A 405 2.86 -16.70 -16.49
CA SER A 405 3.36 -17.74 -15.59
C SER A 405 3.41 -19.07 -16.33
N HIS A 406 4.17 -20.06 -15.83
CA HIS A 406 4.17 -21.38 -16.43
C HIS A 406 4.13 -22.49 -15.37
N PHE A 407 3.46 -23.58 -15.72
CA PHE A 407 3.40 -24.78 -14.88
C PHE A 407 3.56 -25.99 -15.80
N GLY A 408 4.75 -26.60 -15.75
CA GLY A 408 5.13 -27.65 -16.69
C GLY A 408 5.08 -27.14 -18.14
N ASP A 409 4.23 -27.77 -18.96
CA ASP A 409 4.04 -27.42 -20.36
C ASP A 409 2.87 -26.42 -20.61
N SER A 410 2.37 -25.79 -19.57
CA SER A 410 1.28 -24.82 -19.68
C SER A 410 1.80 -23.40 -19.48
N LEU A 411 1.49 -22.51 -20.43
CA LEU A 411 1.76 -21.09 -20.39
C LEU A 411 0.47 -20.34 -20.01
N TYR A 412 0.45 -19.68 -18.87
CA TYR A 412 -0.65 -18.86 -18.42
C TYR A 412 -0.47 -17.41 -18.84
N VAL A 413 -1.49 -16.81 -19.43
CA VAL A 413 -1.58 -15.39 -19.70
C VAL A 413 -2.50 -14.76 -18.65
N ASN A 414 -1.92 -14.05 -17.71
CA ASN A 414 -2.63 -13.48 -16.55
C ASN A 414 -3.11 -12.04 -16.82
N LEU A 415 -2.29 -11.23 -17.51
CA LEU A 415 -2.60 -9.82 -17.79
C LEU A 415 -2.51 -9.54 -19.30
N PHE A 416 -3.38 -8.64 -19.75
CA PHE A 416 -3.43 -8.27 -21.19
C PHE A 416 -2.64 -6.97 -21.45
N ILE A 417 -1.36 -6.99 -21.12
CA ILE A 417 -0.42 -5.89 -21.33
C ILE A 417 0.45 -6.19 -22.54
N PRO A 418 0.54 -5.29 -23.54
CA PRO A 418 1.39 -5.49 -24.71
C PRO A 418 2.83 -5.81 -24.33
N SER A 419 3.30 -6.99 -24.73
CA SER A 419 4.58 -7.53 -24.27
C SER A 419 5.10 -8.63 -25.18
N ARG A 420 6.38 -8.93 -25.02
CA ARG A 420 7.06 -10.06 -25.65
C ARG A 420 7.69 -10.93 -24.58
N LEU A 421 7.31 -12.20 -24.58
CA LEU A 421 7.89 -13.24 -23.73
C LEU A 421 8.88 -14.07 -24.55
N ASP A 422 10.10 -14.25 -24.05
CA ASP A 422 11.06 -15.22 -24.55
C ASP A 422 11.13 -16.44 -23.62
N TRP A 423 10.34 -17.48 -23.90
CA TRP A 423 10.39 -18.74 -23.15
C TRP A 423 11.59 -19.58 -23.61
N LYS A 424 12.76 -19.25 -23.09
CA LYS A 424 14.06 -19.78 -23.55
C LYS A 424 14.16 -21.30 -23.45
N GLU A 425 13.63 -21.89 -22.38
CA GLU A 425 13.68 -23.35 -22.17
C GLU A 425 12.97 -24.14 -23.27
N LYS A 426 11.90 -23.58 -23.83
CA LYS A 426 11.13 -24.21 -24.92
C LYS A 426 11.49 -23.68 -26.31
N GLY A 427 12.30 -22.64 -26.39
CA GLY A 427 12.62 -21.97 -27.67
C GLY A 427 11.38 -21.36 -28.32
N VAL A 428 10.48 -20.81 -27.48
CA VAL A 428 9.21 -20.17 -27.86
C VAL A 428 9.29 -18.68 -27.54
N THR A 429 8.83 -17.87 -28.50
CA THR A 429 8.57 -16.44 -28.24
C THR A 429 7.07 -16.21 -28.43
N VAL A 430 6.46 -15.53 -27.46
CA VAL A 430 5.05 -15.08 -27.54
C VAL A 430 5.03 -13.56 -27.54
N THR A 431 4.43 -12.97 -28.57
CA THR A 431 4.25 -11.52 -28.66
C THR A 431 2.77 -11.19 -28.50
N GLN A 432 2.43 -10.45 -27.45
CA GLN A 432 1.10 -9.95 -27.17
C GLN A 432 1.00 -8.50 -27.63
N THR A 433 0.00 -8.21 -28.45
CA THR A 433 -0.27 -6.87 -29.00
C THR A 433 -1.74 -6.50 -28.89
N GLY A 434 -2.04 -5.21 -28.91
CA GLY A 434 -3.37 -4.63 -28.77
C GLY A 434 -3.28 -3.36 -27.90
N ASP A 435 -4.34 -2.59 -27.87
CA ASP A 435 -4.44 -1.38 -27.02
C ASP A 435 -5.45 -1.60 -25.89
N PHE A 436 -5.37 -2.80 -25.27
CA PHE A 436 -6.24 -3.14 -24.14
C PHE A 436 -5.86 -2.29 -22.90
N PRO A 437 -6.84 -1.74 -22.17
CA PRO A 437 -8.28 -1.88 -22.31
C PRO A 437 -8.96 -0.81 -23.17
N ALA A 438 -8.22 0.05 -23.89
CA ALA A 438 -8.81 1.04 -24.80
C ALA A 438 -9.56 0.36 -25.98
N ASP A 439 -9.07 -0.79 -26.42
CA ASP A 439 -9.73 -1.75 -27.31
C ASP A 439 -10.02 -3.06 -26.55
N ASP A 440 -11.11 -3.73 -26.88
CA ASP A 440 -11.49 -5.01 -26.27
C ASP A 440 -10.76 -6.22 -26.89
N SER A 441 -9.80 -5.98 -27.79
CA SER A 441 -9.13 -7.00 -28.59
C SER A 441 -7.64 -7.13 -28.23
N VAL A 442 -7.17 -8.37 -28.10
CA VAL A 442 -5.77 -8.72 -27.85
C VAL A 442 -5.34 -9.81 -28.82
N SER A 443 -4.15 -9.68 -29.39
CA SER A 443 -3.59 -10.67 -30.30
C SER A 443 -2.28 -11.24 -29.78
N PHE A 444 -2.10 -12.55 -29.95
CA PHE A 444 -0.87 -13.27 -29.61
C PHE A 444 -0.28 -13.88 -30.86
N THR A 445 1.00 -13.63 -31.13
CA THR A 445 1.77 -14.29 -32.17
C THR A 445 2.77 -15.25 -31.51
N VAL A 446 2.75 -16.51 -31.90
CA VAL A 446 3.66 -17.53 -31.40
C VAL A 446 4.75 -17.80 -32.44
N ASP A 447 5.98 -17.51 -32.04
CA ASP A 447 7.16 -17.86 -32.81
C ASP A 447 7.94 -19.01 -32.16
N VAL A 448 8.28 -20.03 -32.92
CA VAL A 448 9.00 -21.21 -32.45
C VAL A 448 10.16 -21.55 -33.40
N LYS A 449 11.31 -21.90 -32.84
CA LYS A 449 12.46 -22.39 -33.65
C LYS A 449 12.16 -23.73 -34.33
N LYS A 450 11.41 -24.58 -33.63
CA LYS A 450 10.87 -25.88 -34.14
C LYS A 450 9.46 -26.02 -33.56
N PRO A 451 8.52 -26.71 -34.27
CA PRO A 451 7.18 -26.91 -33.77
C PRO A 451 7.18 -27.47 -32.34
N ALA A 452 6.62 -26.71 -31.38
CA ALA A 452 6.60 -27.03 -29.95
C ALA A 452 5.16 -27.34 -29.50
N ARG A 453 4.99 -28.32 -28.64
CA ARG A 453 3.68 -28.59 -28.01
C ARG A 453 3.65 -27.98 -26.63
N PHE A 454 2.65 -27.15 -26.39
CA PHE A 454 2.33 -26.63 -25.07
C PHE A 454 0.87 -26.18 -25.02
N THR A 455 0.32 -26.07 -23.81
CA THR A 455 -1.02 -25.54 -23.59
C THR A 455 -0.94 -24.04 -23.30
N LEU A 456 -1.64 -23.23 -24.10
CA LEU A 456 -1.83 -21.81 -23.81
C LEU A 456 -3.08 -21.67 -22.96
N MET A 457 -2.91 -21.16 -21.76
CA MET A 457 -3.96 -20.90 -20.77
C MET A 457 -4.32 -19.41 -20.82
N LEU A 458 -5.40 -19.05 -21.50
CA LEU A 458 -5.87 -17.67 -21.60
C LEU A 458 -6.83 -17.35 -20.47
N ARG A 459 -6.55 -16.33 -19.66
CA ARG A 459 -7.47 -15.90 -18.61
C ARG A 459 -8.79 -15.45 -19.22
N HIS A 460 -9.88 -15.97 -18.66
CA HIS A 460 -11.25 -15.52 -18.90
C HIS A 460 -11.65 -14.65 -17.72
N PRO A 461 -11.53 -13.31 -17.84
CA PRO A 461 -11.77 -12.41 -16.69
C PRO A 461 -13.18 -12.54 -16.12
N GLY A 462 -13.31 -12.35 -14.81
CA GLY A 462 -14.63 -12.41 -14.13
C GLY A 462 -15.63 -11.35 -14.61
N TRP A 463 -15.14 -10.22 -15.13
CA TRP A 463 -16.00 -9.16 -15.70
C TRP A 463 -16.44 -9.41 -17.15
N CYS A 464 -15.93 -10.44 -17.85
CA CYS A 464 -16.20 -10.72 -19.26
C CYS A 464 -17.14 -11.93 -19.41
N ASP A 465 -18.38 -11.71 -19.81
CA ASP A 465 -19.37 -12.81 -19.99
C ASP A 465 -19.21 -13.56 -21.33
N ASN A 466 -18.69 -12.90 -22.36
CA ASN A 466 -18.75 -13.37 -23.76
C ASN A 466 -17.37 -13.33 -24.43
N MET A 467 -16.37 -13.99 -23.82
CA MET A 467 -15.05 -14.12 -24.40
C MET A 467 -15.11 -14.83 -25.77
N GLN A 468 -14.40 -14.28 -26.76
CA GLN A 468 -14.32 -14.89 -28.09
C GLN A 468 -12.86 -15.13 -28.45
N VAL A 469 -12.56 -16.29 -29.02
CA VAL A 469 -11.19 -16.68 -29.37
C VAL A 469 -11.14 -17.26 -30.78
N THR A 470 -10.14 -16.85 -31.55
CA THR A 470 -9.79 -17.53 -32.81
C THR A 470 -8.34 -17.97 -32.79
N VAL A 471 -8.05 -19.05 -33.51
CA VAL A 471 -6.68 -19.49 -33.78
C VAL A 471 -6.47 -19.55 -35.29
N ASN A 472 -5.56 -18.76 -35.81
CA ASN A 472 -5.32 -18.60 -37.26
C ASN A 472 -6.63 -18.26 -38.01
N GLY A 473 -7.44 -17.36 -37.44
CA GLY A 473 -8.73 -16.94 -38.01
C GLY A 473 -9.86 -17.95 -37.88
N LYS A 474 -9.66 -19.10 -37.22
CA LYS A 474 -10.70 -20.10 -37.01
C LYS A 474 -11.21 -19.98 -35.58
N PRO A 475 -12.55 -19.89 -35.39
CA PRO A 475 -13.14 -19.83 -34.05
C PRO A 475 -12.79 -21.06 -33.19
N VAL A 476 -12.52 -20.82 -31.92
CA VAL A 476 -12.32 -21.83 -30.87
C VAL A 476 -13.52 -21.79 -29.96
N SER A 477 -14.05 -22.98 -29.58
CA SER A 477 -15.11 -23.05 -28.60
C SER A 477 -14.60 -22.63 -27.23
N VAL A 478 -15.17 -21.58 -26.64
CA VAL A 478 -14.86 -21.13 -25.30
C VAL A 478 -15.61 -22.00 -24.30
N THR A 479 -14.88 -22.85 -23.60
CA THR A 479 -15.43 -23.80 -22.59
C THR A 479 -15.17 -23.32 -21.17
N SER A 480 -14.41 -22.25 -20.98
CA SER A 480 -14.15 -21.63 -19.68
C SER A 480 -15.32 -20.77 -19.22
N ALA A 481 -15.57 -20.74 -17.92
CA ALA A 481 -16.45 -19.76 -17.29
C ALA A 481 -15.67 -18.45 -17.01
N PRO A 482 -16.35 -17.31 -16.83
CA PRO A 482 -15.71 -16.14 -16.23
C PRO A 482 -14.97 -16.51 -14.94
N GLN A 483 -13.85 -15.80 -14.66
CA GLN A 483 -12.94 -16.05 -13.56
C GLN A 483 -12.26 -17.43 -13.61
N SER A 484 -11.85 -17.84 -14.82
CA SER A 484 -11.11 -19.10 -15.04
C SER A 484 -10.12 -18.97 -16.20
N TYR A 485 -9.60 -20.07 -16.70
CA TYR A 485 -8.71 -20.10 -17.86
C TYR A 485 -9.26 -20.98 -18.98
N LEU A 486 -9.18 -20.50 -20.22
CA LEU A 486 -9.40 -21.30 -21.42
C LEU A 486 -8.08 -21.99 -21.83
N ALA A 487 -8.10 -23.32 -21.89
CA ALA A 487 -6.96 -24.12 -22.32
C ALA A 487 -6.97 -24.34 -23.83
N ILE A 488 -5.85 -24.03 -24.50
CA ILE A 488 -5.65 -24.32 -25.93
C ILE A 488 -4.40 -25.20 -26.07
N ASP A 489 -4.59 -26.54 -26.04
CA ASP A 489 -3.51 -27.50 -26.23
C ASP A 489 -3.30 -27.79 -27.70
N ARG A 490 -2.11 -27.47 -28.21
CA ARG A 490 -1.75 -27.79 -29.60
C ARG A 490 -0.25 -27.83 -29.83
N LYS A 491 0.15 -28.34 -31.01
CA LYS A 491 1.51 -28.21 -31.53
C LYS A 491 1.63 -26.90 -32.28
N TRP A 492 2.24 -25.89 -31.67
CA TRP A 492 2.42 -24.56 -32.22
C TRP A 492 3.48 -24.54 -33.29
N LYS A 493 3.26 -23.71 -34.29
CA LYS A 493 4.16 -23.46 -35.41
C LYS A 493 4.52 -21.98 -35.47
N LYS A 494 5.62 -21.67 -36.14
CA LYS A 494 6.05 -20.29 -36.36
C LYS A 494 4.95 -19.48 -37.04
N GLY A 495 4.60 -18.34 -36.45
CA GLY A 495 3.60 -17.42 -36.97
C GLY A 495 2.15 -17.83 -36.64
N ASP A 496 1.91 -18.87 -35.80
CA ASP A 496 0.57 -19.14 -35.31
C ASP A 496 0.05 -17.94 -34.53
N ARG A 497 -1.20 -17.56 -34.79
CA ARG A 497 -1.84 -16.39 -34.19
C ARG A 497 -3.08 -16.77 -33.39
N VAL A 498 -3.23 -16.18 -32.22
CA VAL A 498 -4.44 -16.26 -31.42
C VAL A 498 -4.99 -14.84 -31.27
N ASP A 499 -6.26 -14.65 -31.67
CA ASP A 499 -6.96 -13.39 -31.44
C ASP A 499 -8.03 -13.60 -30.37
N LEU A 500 -8.03 -12.74 -29.39
CA LEU A 500 -8.89 -12.73 -28.22
C LEU A 500 -9.73 -11.46 -28.25
N LYS A 501 -11.05 -11.61 -28.06
CA LYS A 501 -11.95 -10.49 -27.86
C LYS A 501 -12.63 -10.61 -26.50
N LEU A 502 -12.59 -9.53 -25.72
CA LEU A 502 -13.08 -9.41 -24.34
C LEU A 502 -14.11 -8.28 -24.25
N PRO A 503 -15.36 -8.50 -24.70
CA PRO A 503 -16.39 -7.46 -24.64
C PRO A 503 -16.59 -6.95 -23.22
N MET A 504 -16.39 -5.64 -23.04
CA MET A 504 -16.53 -4.97 -21.74
C MET A 504 -17.98 -4.52 -21.53
N LYS A 505 -18.43 -4.56 -20.30
CA LYS A 505 -19.71 -4.05 -19.86
C LYS A 505 -19.55 -3.06 -18.71
N VAL A 506 -20.48 -2.12 -18.61
CA VAL A 506 -20.57 -1.24 -17.45
C VAL A 506 -21.22 -1.96 -16.27
N SER A 507 -20.68 -1.75 -15.09
CA SER A 507 -21.23 -2.19 -13.81
C SER A 507 -21.01 -1.09 -12.76
N VAL A 508 -21.60 -1.26 -11.59
CA VAL A 508 -21.37 -0.42 -10.42
C VAL A 508 -20.91 -1.26 -9.27
N GLU A 509 -20.01 -0.73 -8.47
CA GLU A 509 -19.53 -1.33 -7.24
C GLU A 509 -19.78 -0.38 -6.07
N GLU A 510 -20.31 -0.90 -4.97
CA GLU A 510 -20.57 -0.15 -3.76
C GLU A 510 -19.32 -0.06 -2.89
N VAL A 511 -19.21 0.98 -2.06
CA VAL A 511 -18.30 0.91 -0.92
C VAL A 511 -18.77 -0.21 -0.02
N PRO A 512 -17.90 -1.10 0.48
CA PRO A 512 -18.30 -2.19 1.35
C PRO A 512 -19.22 -1.71 2.50
N ASN A 513 -20.42 -2.30 2.60
CA ASN A 513 -21.46 -1.96 3.58
C ASN A 513 -21.96 -0.50 3.58
N VAL A 514 -21.72 0.26 2.49
CA VAL A 514 -22.20 1.63 2.31
C VAL A 514 -22.89 1.78 0.95
N PRO A 515 -24.09 1.22 0.77
CA PRO A 515 -24.74 1.12 -0.54
C PRO A 515 -25.09 2.48 -1.18
N ASP A 516 -25.06 3.56 -0.42
CA ASP A 516 -25.33 4.91 -0.94
C ASP A 516 -24.14 5.49 -1.75
N TYR A 517 -22.98 4.88 -1.69
CA TYR A 517 -21.82 5.31 -2.48
C TYR A 517 -21.43 4.24 -3.49
N ILE A 518 -21.44 4.62 -4.77
CA ILE A 518 -21.10 3.72 -5.88
C ILE A 518 -19.97 4.26 -6.72
N SER A 519 -19.19 3.34 -7.26
CA SER A 519 -18.18 3.57 -8.30
C SER A 519 -18.64 2.96 -9.61
N VAL A 520 -18.28 3.56 -10.74
CA VAL A 520 -18.61 3.07 -12.08
C VAL A 520 -17.43 2.28 -12.62
N VAL A 521 -17.69 1.09 -13.10
CA VAL A 521 -16.67 0.17 -13.63
C VAL A 521 -17.01 -0.25 -15.05
N TYR A 522 -16.04 -0.25 -15.96
CA TYR A 522 -16.18 -0.69 -17.33
C TYR A 522 -15.11 -1.74 -17.66
N GLY A 523 -15.51 -3.02 -17.71
CA GLY A 523 -14.55 -4.12 -17.77
C GLY A 523 -13.58 -4.08 -16.55
N PRO A 524 -12.25 -4.02 -16.76
CA PRO A 524 -11.28 -3.91 -15.67
C PRO A 524 -11.07 -2.46 -15.17
N VAL A 525 -11.61 -1.46 -15.88
CA VAL A 525 -11.31 -0.04 -15.66
C VAL A 525 -12.35 0.61 -14.75
N VAL A 526 -11.90 1.30 -13.72
CA VAL A 526 -12.74 2.17 -12.90
C VAL A 526 -12.83 3.53 -13.59
N LEU A 527 -14.06 3.96 -13.86
CA LEU A 527 -14.36 5.25 -14.45
C LEU A 527 -14.65 6.28 -13.36
N ALA A 528 -13.98 7.40 -13.43
CA ALA A 528 -14.15 8.53 -12.53
C ALA A 528 -14.33 9.81 -13.34
N ALA A 529 -14.55 10.94 -12.68
CA ALA A 529 -14.69 12.21 -13.38
C ALA A 529 -13.85 13.31 -12.72
N ARG A 530 -13.30 14.21 -13.52
CA ARG A 530 -12.65 15.44 -13.01
C ARG A 530 -13.73 16.36 -12.47
N TYR A 531 -13.52 16.86 -11.26
CA TYR A 531 -14.45 17.78 -10.61
C TYR A 531 -13.99 19.23 -10.76
N SER A 532 -12.77 19.55 -10.32
CA SER A 532 -12.20 20.90 -10.42
C SER A 532 -10.67 20.87 -10.28
N THR A 533 -10.02 21.98 -10.64
CA THR A 533 -8.58 22.20 -10.42
C THR A 533 -8.31 23.25 -9.34
N GLU A 534 -9.33 23.65 -8.58
CA GLU A 534 -9.21 24.66 -7.53
C GLU A 534 -8.88 24.03 -6.18
N GLY A 535 -8.15 24.75 -5.32
CA GLY A 535 -7.84 24.34 -3.96
C GLY A 535 -7.03 23.04 -3.86
N LEU A 536 -6.04 22.87 -4.74
CA LEU A 536 -5.11 21.74 -4.76
C LEU A 536 -3.85 22.06 -3.93
N ASP A 537 -4.04 22.49 -2.68
CA ASP A 537 -2.94 22.91 -1.82
C ASP A 537 -1.99 21.74 -1.56
N GLY A 538 -0.69 21.97 -1.67
CA GLY A 538 0.33 20.94 -1.48
C GLY A 538 0.34 19.82 -2.54
N LEU A 539 -0.14 20.10 -3.77
CA LEU A 539 -0.23 19.11 -4.86
C LEU A 539 1.10 18.37 -5.12
N VAL A 540 2.22 19.05 -4.96
CA VAL A 540 3.56 18.47 -4.96
C VAL A 540 4.15 18.67 -3.57
N ALA A 541 4.50 17.56 -2.94
CA ALA A 541 4.99 17.53 -1.57
C ALA A 541 6.37 18.16 -1.44
N ASP A 542 6.61 18.83 -0.32
CA ASP A 542 7.91 19.25 0.16
C ASP A 542 8.48 18.27 1.21
N ASP A 543 9.48 18.67 1.97
CA ASP A 543 10.07 17.88 3.05
C ASP A 543 9.30 17.96 4.38
N SER A 544 8.17 18.62 4.42
CA SER A 544 7.36 18.66 5.64
C SER A 544 6.74 17.30 5.91
N ARG A 545 6.63 16.95 7.19
CA ARG A 545 6.21 15.64 7.66
C ARG A 545 4.82 15.20 7.16
N TRP A 546 3.92 16.17 6.95
CA TRP A 546 2.54 15.96 6.52
C TRP A 546 2.30 16.15 5.03
N ALA A 547 3.34 16.40 4.25
CA ALA A 547 3.22 16.73 2.84
C ALA A 547 2.61 15.60 1.99
N HIS A 548 2.48 14.38 2.53
CA HIS A 548 1.81 13.26 1.86
C HIS A 548 0.28 13.32 1.90
N ILE A 549 -0.30 14.23 2.69
CA ILE A 549 -1.75 14.39 2.85
C ILE A 549 -2.22 15.61 2.05
N ALA A 550 -3.33 15.45 1.31
CA ALA A 550 -3.96 16.55 0.60
C ALA A 550 -4.65 17.52 1.57
N HIS A 551 -4.10 18.72 1.74
CA HIS A 551 -4.55 19.71 2.73
C HIS A 551 -5.58 20.70 2.22
N GLY A 552 -5.85 20.75 0.91
CA GLY A 552 -6.82 21.67 0.34
C GLY A 552 -8.21 21.53 0.98
N PRO A 553 -9.03 22.60 0.92
CA PRO A 553 -10.35 22.62 1.54
C PRO A 553 -11.20 21.42 1.11
N LEU A 554 -11.88 20.78 2.05
CA LEU A 554 -12.86 19.74 1.73
C LEU A 554 -14.09 20.37 1.06
N VAL A 555 -14.58 19.71 0.02
CA VAL A 555 -15.83 20.07 -0.66
C VAL A 555 -16.99 19.34 0.00
N SER A 556 -18.13 20.05 0.19
CA SER A 556 -19.34 19.39 0.66
C SER A 556 -19.84 18.36 -0.34
N VAL A 557 -20.24 17.19 0.14
CA VAL A 557 -20.85 16.17 -0.73
C VAL A 557 -22.11 16.69 -1.42
N PHE A 558 -22.82 17.66 -0.81
CA PHE A 558 -24.00 18.30 -1.38
C PHE A 558 -23.68 19.29 -2.50
N ASP A 559 -22.42 19.70 -2.65
CA ASP A 559 -21.94 20.50 -3.77
C ASP A 559 -21.40 19.67 -4.93
N THR A 560 -21.32 18.34 -4.74
CA THR A 560 -20.91 17.38 -5.78
C THR A 560 -22.12 16.84 -6.55
N PRO A 561 -21.91 16.23 -7.73
CA PRO A 561 -23.00 15.58 -8.44
C PRO A 561 -23.48 14.33 -7.69
N VAL A 562 -24.78 14.25 -7.46
CA VAL A 562 -25.46 13.10 -6.85
C VAL A 562 -26.24 12.34 -7.93
N LEU A 563 -26.10 11.03 -7.95
CA LEU A 563 -26.82 10.17 -8.91
C LEU A 563 -28.21 9.84 -8.34
N ILE A 564 -29.22 10.51 -8.85
CA ILE A 564 -30.60 10.35 -8.37
C ILE A 564 -31.34 9.30 -9.21
N GLY A 565 -31.84 8.28 -8.52
CA GLY A 565 -32.60 7.17 -9.08
C GLY A 565 -32.50 5.90 -8.22
N SER A 566 -33.29 4.88 -8.55
CA SER A 566 -33.06 3.53 -8.03
C SER A 566 -31.76 2.95 -8.61
N ARG A 567 -31.26 1.89 -8.01
CA ARG A 567 -30.04 1.22 -8.51
C ARG A 567 -30.22 0.75 -9.96
N GLU A 568 -31.36 0.19 -10.30
CA GLU A 568 -31.71 -0.27 -11.65
C GLU A 568 -31.74 0.89 -12.65
N GLU A 569 -32.35 2.01 -12.29
CA GLU A 569 -32.42 3.21 -13.15
C GLU A 569 -31.04 3.79 -13.43
N ILE A 570 -30.16 3.83 -12.42
CA ILE A 570 -28.79 4.32 -12.56
C ILE A 570 -27.97 3.39 -13.46
N VAL A 571 -28.02 2.08 -13.23
CA VAL A 571 -27.31 1.09 -14.07
C VAL A 571 -27.82 1.14 -15.51
N ASP A 572 -29.15 1.30 -15.72
CA ASP A 572 -29.72 1.41 -17.05
C ASP A 572 -29.31 2.71 -17.76
N ALA A 573 -29.21 3.80 -17.01
CA ALA A 573 -28.68 5.06 -17.55
C ALA A 573 -27.20 4.95 -17.93
N LEU A 574 -26.39 4.24 -17.13
CA LEU A 574 -24.98 3.99 -17.42
C LEU A 574 -24.79 3.09 -18.64
N LYS A 575 -25.66 2.10 -18.88
CA LYS A 575 -25.62 1.29 -20.11
C LYS A 575 -25.84 2.12 -21.38
N SER A 576 -26.47 3.27 -21.26
CA SER A 576 -26.70 4.22 -22.36
C SER A 576 -25.67 5.37 -22.42
N MET A 577 -24.54 5.24 -21.73
CA MET A 577 -23.48 6.25 -21.79
C MET A 577 -22.93 6.40 -23.21
N GLU A 578 -22.61 7.62 -23.58
CA GLU A 578 -22.20 8.00 -24.94
C GLU A 578 -20.67 8.12 -25.01
N PRO A 579 -19.99 7.35 -25.89
CA PRO A 579 -18.55 7.52 -26.09
C PRO A 579 -18.21 8.92 -26.56
N VAL A 580 -17.09 9.47 -26.06
CA VAL A 580 -16.53 10.74 -26.52
C VAL A 580 -15.62 10.49 -27.71
N GLU A 581 -15.94 11.13 -28.86
CA GLU A 581 -15.17 10.94 -30.09
C GLU A 581 -13.69 11.30 -29.89
N GLY A 582 -12.80 10.40 -30.33
CA GLY A 582 -11.35 10.58 -30.25
C GLY A 582 -10.73 10.37 -28.86
N LYS A 583 -11.53 10.03 -27.85
CA LYS A 583 -11.05 9.75 -26.49
C LYS A 583 -11.45 8.33 -26.06
N PRO A 584 -10.56 7.35 -26.16
CA PRO A 584 -10.84 5.99 -25.68
C PRO A 584 -11.27 5.98 -24.22
N LEU A 585 -12.27 5.17 -23.89
CA LEU A 585 -12.79 4.99 -22.51
C LEU A 585 -13.31 6.29 -21.84
N HIS A 586 -13.64 7.32 -22.63
CA HIS A 586 -14.31 8.51 -22.14
C HIS A 586 -15.77 8.48 -22.53
N PHE A 587 -16.66 8.84 -21.61
CA PHE A 587 -18.10 8.71 -21.80
C PHE A 587 -18.83 9.91 -21.20
N ARG A 588 -19.95 10.31 -21.84
CA ARG A 588 -20.96 11.21 -21.28
C ARG A 588 -22.16 10.43 -20.77
N VAL A 589 -22.77 10.91 -19.71
CA VAL A 589 -23.92 10.26 -19.09
C VAL A 589 -25.06 11.27 -18.94
N PRO A 590 -25.69 11.74 -20.04
CA PRO A 590 -26.65 12.84 -20.03
C PRO A 590 -27.94 12.50 -19.25
N ARG A 591 -28.25 11.23 -19.04
CA ARG A 591 -29.38 10.81 -18.23
C ARG A 591 -29.18 11.03 -16.73
N LEU A 592 -27.92 11.02 -16.25
CA LEU A 592 -27.57 11.16 -14.82
C LEU A 592 -26.95 12.54 -14.51
N LEU A 593 -26.00 12.99 -15.33
CA LEU A 593 -25.28 14.23 -15.11
C LEU A 593 -26.00 15.39 -15.82
N LYS A 594 -26.58 16.30 -15.03
CA LYS A 594 -27.45 17.39 -15.51
C LYS A 594 -27.00 18.75 -14.96
N GLY A 595 -27.58 19.83 -15.48
CA GLY A 595 -27.32 21.19 -15.01
C GLY A 595 -25.84 21.58 -15.14
N LYS A 596 -25.24 22.10 -14.09
CA LYS A 596 -23.82 22.47 -14.05
C LYS A 596 -22.85 21.31 -14.30
N TYR A 597 -23.31 20.07 -14.15
CA TYR A 597 -22.50 18.87 -14.35
C TYR A 597 -22.70 18.18 -15.72
N ALA A 598 -23.54 18.75 -16.60
CA ALA A 598 -23.88 18.12 -17.89
C ALA A 598 -22.70 17.91 -18.84
N SER A 599 -21.63 18.69 -18.69
CA SER A 599 -20.39 18.57 -19.47
C SER A 599 -19.34 17.64 -18.87
N MET A 600 -19.59 17.09 -17.67
CA MET A 600 -18.66 16.20 -16.99
C MET A 600 -18.58 14.87 -17.76
N GLU A 601 -17.37 14.40 -17.98
CA GLU A 601 -17.09 13.13 -18.66
C GLU A 601 -16.60 12.10 -17.62
N LEU A 602 -16.99 10.85 -17.79
CA LEU A 602 -16.37 9.71 -17.12
C LEU A 602 -15.12 9.32 -17.91
N GLU A 603 -13.99 9.17 -17.25
CA GLU A 603 -12.70 8.78 -17.82
C GLU A 603 -11.99 7.76 -16.93
N PRO A 604 -10.99 7.01 -17.44
CA PRO A 604 -10.23 6.09 -16.58
C PRO A 604 -9.64 6.80 -15.37
N PHE A 605 -9.90 6.30 -14.17
CA PHE A 605 -9.41 6.89 -12.93
C PHE A 605 -7.89 7.09 -12.93
N ALA A 606 -7.16 6.14 -13.54
CA ALA A 606 -5.71 6.21 -13.64
C ALA A 606 -5.18 7.38 -14.48
N ASP A 607 -6.04 8.05 -15.26
CA ASP A 607 -5.67 9.18 -16.12
C ASP A 607 -5.99 10.55 -15.49
N ILE A 608 -6.66 10.56 -14.34
CA ILE A 608 -6.98 11.80 -13.63
C ILE A 608 -5.82 12.21 -12.75
N HIS A 609 -5.13 13.28 -13.12
CA HIS A 609 -4.05 13.92 -12.35
C HIS A 609 -4.32 15.42 -12.26
N ASP A 610 -3.70 16.11 -11.31
CA ASP A 610 -3.77 17.56 -11.11
C ASP A 610 -5.21 18.10 -11.01
N ALA A 611 -6.09 17.30 -10.40
CA ALA A 611 -7.50 17.63 -10.26
C ALA A 611 -8.15 16.99 -9.05
N ARG A 612 -9.18 17.62 -8.56
CA ARG A 612 -10.19 16.97 -7.72
C ARG A 612 -11.02 16.04 -8.57
N TYR A 613 -11.46 14.90 -8.00
CA TYR A 613 -12.16 13.88 -8.77
C TYR A 613 -13.35 13.25 -8.02
N MET A 614 -14.22 12.63 -8.81
CA MET A 614 -15.34 11.80 -8.37
C MET A 614 -15.01 10.35 -8.67
N LEU A 615 -14.47 9.62 -7.68
CA LEU A 615 -14.24 8.17 -7.76
C LEU A 615 -15.48 7.41 -7.30
N TYR A 616 -16.07 7.87 -6.20
CA TYR A 616 -17.35 7.41 -5.69
C TYR A 616 -18.39 8.52 -5.75
N TRP A 617 -19.62 8.11 -5.98
CA TRP A 617 -20.77 8.99 -6.18
C TRP A 617 -21.83 8.69 -5.15
N LEU A 618 -22.32 9.71 -4.43
CA LEU A 618 -23.54 9.56 -3.64
C LEU A 618 -24.71 9.22 -4.58
N SER A 619 -25.47 8.18 -4.26
CA SER A 619 -26.45 7.58 -5.12
C SER A 619 -27.66 7.12 -4.35
N MET A 620 -28.85 7.71 -4.62
CA MET A 620 -30.09 7.34 -3.94
C MET A 620 -31.31 7.86 -4.70
N THR A 621 -32.51 7.39 -4.30
CA THR A 621 -33.76 7.94 -4.83
C THR A 621 -33.98 9.37 -4.37
N GLN A 622 -34.83 10.16 -5.10
CA GLN A 622 -35.09 11.55 -4.76
C GLN A 622 -35.63 11.72 -3.33
N ASP A 623 -36.60 10.91 -2.91
CA ASP A 623 -37.18 10.99 -1.57
C ASP A 623 -36.13 10.72 -0.47
N ARG A 624 -35.24 9.77 -0.70
CA ARG A 624 -34.12 9.50 0.21
C ARG A 624 -33.15 10.66 0.26
N TYR A 625 -32.81 11.25 -0.87
CA TYR A 625 -31.93 12.41 -0.95
C TYR A 625 -32.50 13.63 -0.20
N ASP A 626 -33.78 13.89 -0.36
CA ASP A 626 -34.44 15.02 0.32
C ASP A 626 -34.42 14.83 1.85
N ASN A 627 -34.54 13.60 2.35
CA ASN A 627 -34.43 13.27 3.77
C ASN A 627 -32.96 13.35 4.23
N TYR A 628 -32.03 12.77 3.48
CA TYR A 628 -30.59 12.81 3.76
C TYR A 628 -30.09 14.26 3.85
N LEU A 629 -30.52 15.11 2.91
CA LEU A 629 -30.18 16.55 2.91
C LEU A 629 -30.65 17.24 4.20
N LYS A 630 -31.81 16.90 4.73
CA LYS A 630 -32.33 17.50 5.97
C LYS A 630 -31.57 17.05 7.22
N MET A 631 -31.13 15.81 7.23
CA MET A 631 -30.47 15.20 8.39
C MET A 631 -28.98 15.51 8.43
N GLU A 632 -28.29 15.38 7.32
CA GLU A 632 -26.80 15.36 7.27
C GLU A 632 -26.17 16.73 6.93
N LYS A 633 -26.90 17.63 6.25
CA LYS A 633 -26.30 18.88 5.76
C LYS A 633 -25.75 19.76 6.88
N ALA A 634 -26.44 19.84 7.99
CA ALA A 634 -26.00 20.66 9.13
C ALA A 634 -24.78 20.03 9.82
N ALA A 635 -24.78 18.72 9.99
CA ALA A 635 -23.66 17.98 10.59
C ALA A 635 -22.40 18.06 9.72
N GLU A 636 -22.56 17.90 8.39
CA GLU A 636 -21.44 18.07 7.46
C GLU A 636 -20.89 19.50 7.47
N ALA A 637 -21.78 20.52 7.48
CA ALA A 637 -21.35 21.92 7.55
C ALA A 637 -20.51 22.21 8.80
N MET A 638 -20.89 21.66 9.95
CA MET A 638 -20.12 21.80 11.19
C MET A 638 -18.76 21.07 11.08
N SER A 639 -18.72 19.88 10.51
CA SER A 639 -17.47 19.13 10.29
C SER A 639 -16.52 19.86 9.34
N LEU A 640 -17.03 20.43 8.23
CA LEU A 640 -16.25 21.21 7.28
C LEU A 640 -15.74 22.53 7.89
N ASP A 641 -16.54 23.15 8.77
CA ASP A 641 -16.09 24.34 9.49
C ASP A 641 -14.95 24.01 10.47
N LEU A 642 -15.08 22.94 11.22
CA LEU A 642 -14.01 22.44 12.09
C LEU A 642 -12.74 22.13 11.30
N ASP A 643 -12.85 21.46 10.15
CA ASP A 643 -11.72 21.15 9.27
C ASP A 643 -10.99 22.43 8.80
N ARG A 644 -11.74 23.45 8.34
CA ARG A 644 -11.16 24.74 7.89
C ARG A 644 -10.45 25.50 9.01
N ARG A 645 -10.96 25.39 10.23
CA ARG A 645 -10.39 26.05 11.41
C ARG A 645 -9.20 25.30 11.97
N THR A 646 -9.06 24.00 11.70
CA THR A 646 -7.98 23.18 12.23
C THR A 646 -6.64 23.65 11.68
N ILE A 647 -5.72 23.94 12.60
CA ILE A 647 -4.32 24.30 12.32
C ILE A 647 -3.46 23.03 12.42
N ASP A 648 -3.69 22.24 13.48
CA ASP A 648 -2.96 21.02 13.74
C ASP A 648 -3.86 20.02 14.48
N VAL A 649 -3.66 18.71 14.25
CA VAL A 649 -4.52 17.66 14.82
C VAL A 649 -3.75 16.38 15.11
N VAL A 650 -3.98 15.82 16.30
CA VAL A 650 -3.51 14.48 16.66
C VAL A 650 -4.71 13.59 16.90
N LYS A 651 -4.60 12.33 16.47
CA LYS A 651 -5.54 11.24 16.77
C LYS A 651 -4.88 10.31 17.79
N PRO A 652 -5.13 10.49 19.09
CA PRO A 652 -4.56 9.65 20.11
C PRO A 652 -4.90 8.17 19.90
N GLY A 653 -3.89 7.30 20.02
CA GLY A 653 -4.04 5.86 19.79
C GLY A 653 -3.87 5.43 18.32
N GLU A 654 -3.73 6.35 17.39
CA GLU A 654 -3.36 6.05 16.00
C GLU A 654 -1.84 6.23 15.85
N GLN A 655 -1.15 5.19 15.39
CA GLN A 655 0.32 5.13 15.41
C GLN A 655 0.99 6.28 14.65
N GLN A 656 0.56 6.52 13.42
CA GLN A 656 1.17 7.53 12.55
C GLN A 656 0.97 8.97 13.09
N PRO A 657 -0.25 9.41 13.42
CA PRO A 657 -0.44 10.74 14.00
C PRO A 657 0.36 10.98 15.30
N GLU A 658 0.47 9.96 16.16
CA GLU A 658 1.25 10.06 17.39
C GLU A 658 2.75 10.14 17.13
N ALA A 659 3.28 9.30 16.23
CA ALA A 659 4.68 9.34 15.84
C ALA A 659 5.06 10.68 15.21
N ASP A 660 4.20 11.21 14.36
CA ASP A 660 4.40 12.49 13.68
C ASP A 660 4.40 13.69 14.62
N HIS A 661 3.74 13.56 15.76
CA HIS A 661 3.74 14.58 16.82
C HIS A 661 4.72 14.26 17.94
N PHE A 662 5.74 13.42 17.68
CA PHE A 662 6.81 13.09 18.64
C PHE A 662 6.25 12.66 19.99
N MET A 663 5.26 11.77 19.99
CA MET A 663 4.58 11.30 21.18
C MET A 663 5.58 10.74 22.21
N ALA A 664 5.51 11.25 23.43
CA ALA A 664 6.21 10.69 24.58
C ALA A 664 5.17 10.26 25.62
N ASN A 665 5.42 9.18 26.35
CA ASN A 665 4.46 8.68 27.32
C ASN A 665 5.12 7.92 28.47
N GLU A 666 4.40 7.86 29.59
CA GLU A 666 4.70 7.01 30.76
C GLU A 666 3.37 6.51 31.34
N GLN A 667 3.30 5.20 31.67
CA GLN A 667 2.11 4.53 32.20
C GLN A 667 0.83 4.82 31.37
N SER A 668 0.94 4.75 30.05
CA SER A 668 -0.09 5.08 29.08
C SER A 668 -0.46 3.86 28.25
N LYS A 669 -1.72 3.77 27.83
CA LYS A 669 -2.22 2.72 26.95
C LYS A 669 -3.20 3.28 25.92
N THR A 670 -3.50 2.50 24.90
CA THR A 670 -4.44 2.83 23.84
C THR A 670 -5.58 1.83 23.78
N GLY A 671 -6.67 2.19 23.13
CA GLY A 671 -7.81 1.32 22.88
C GLY A 671 -8.81 1.96 21.92
N TYR A 672 -9.97 1.35 21.78
CA TYR A 672 -11.07 1.83 20.95
C TYR A 672 -12.37 1.89 21.74
N LEU A 673 -13.19 2.89 21.45
CA LEU A 673 -14.57 2.99 21.91
C LEU A 673 -15.42 3.52 20.75
N ASN A 674 -16.48 2.82 20.38
CA ASN A 674 -17.32 3.17 19.23
C ASN A 674 -16.48 3.47 17.98
N ASP A 675 -15.52 2.59 17.68
CA ASP A 675 -14.59 2.67 16.55
C ASP A 675 -13.68 3.91 16.51
N VAL A 676 -13.63 4.68 17.59
CA VAL A 676 -12.70 5.82 17.74
C VAL A 676 -11.54 5.41 18.64
N ALA A 677 -10.33 5.58 18.16
CA ALA A 677 -9.11 5.33 18.93
C ALA A 677 -8.99 6.33 20.08
N TRP A 678 -8.39 5.90 21.18
CA TRP A 678 -8.06 6.75 22.32
C TRP A 678 -6.73 6.39 22.97
N ARG A 679 -6.19 7.34 23.71
CA ARG A 679 -5.06 7.12 24.64
C ARG A 679 -5.43 7.63 26.02
N ASP A 680 -5.00 6.89 27.07
CA ASP A 680 -5.05 7.33 28.45
C ASP A 680 -3.68 7.20 29.13
N ALA A 681 -3.57 7.77 30.33
CA ALA A 681 -2.46 7.53 31.26
C ALA A 681 -3.01 7.30 32.67
N SER A 682 -2.28 6.58 33.52
CA SER A 682 -2.69 6.23 34.88
C SER A 682 -1.58 6.51 35.90
N ASP A 683 -1.98 6.57 37.19
CA ASP A 683 -1.06 6.59 38.32
C ASP A 683 0.05 7.65 38.27
N GLY A 684 -0.30 8.89 37.91
CA GLY A 684 0.67 9.98 37.73
C GLY A 684 1.41 9.98 36.40
N GLY A 685 1.15 9.00 35.52
CA GLY A 685 1.71 8.91 34.18
C GLY A 685 1.14 9.97 33.23
N PHE A 686 1.73 10.06 32.05
CA PHE A 686 1.38 11.08 31.09
C PHE A 686 1.53 10.56 29.64
N PHE A 687 0.99 11.33 28.71
CA PHE A 687 1.38 11.32 27.29
C PHE A 687 1.37 12.75 26.76
N SER A 688 2.20 13.01 25.76
CA SER A 688 2.38 14.35 25.20
C SER A 688 2.58 14.33 23.70
N TYR A 689 2.25 15.46 23.07
CA TYR A 689 2.36 15.69 21.63
C TYR A 689 2.99 17.04 21.34
N ARG A 690 3.88 17.10 20.36
CA ARG A 690 4.44 18.34 19.85
C ARG A 690 3.54 18.91 18.75
N MET A 691 2.79 19.97 19.08
CA MET A 691 1.79 20.57 18.21
C MET A 691 2.19 21.96 17.72
N LYS A 692 1.68 22.38 16.55
CA LYS A 692 2.04 23.64 15.88
C LYS A 692 0.87 24.64 15.98
N PRO A 693 0.99 25.75 16.70
CA PRO A 693 -0.04 26.79 16.76
C PRO A 693 -0.03 27.77 15.57
N ALA A 694 0.98 27.71 14.71
CA ALA A 694 1.13 28.51 13.48
C ALA A 694 1.00 30.03 13.65
N GLY A 695 1.30 30.58 14.83
CA GLY A 695 1.23 32.01 15.09
C GLY A 695 -0.20 32.59 15.21
N GLU A 696 -1.22 31.75 15.23
CA GLU A 696 -2.62 32.19 15.21
C GLU A 696 -3.06 32.74 16.57
N LYS A 697 -3.36 34.05 16.63
CA LYS A 697 -3.83 34.71 17.87
C LYS A 697 -5.26 34.28 18.22
N GLY A 698 -5.48 33.96 19.49
CA GLY A 698 -6.78 33.49 19.98
C GLY A 698 -7.11 32.05 19.60
N ALA A 699 -6.14 31.29 19.13
CA ALA A 699 -6.30 29.86 18.86
C ALA A 699 -6.81 29.11 20.10
N LEU A 700 -7.56 28.05 19.86
CA LEU A 700 -8.13 27.19 20.89
C LEU A 700 -7.52 25.79 20.79
N LEU A 701 -7.29 25.15 21.94
CA LEU A 701 -7.07 23.71 22.03
C LEU A 701 -8.42 23.04 22.21
N LEU A 702 -8.82 22.18 21.28
CA LEU A 702 -9.99 21.33 21.38
C LEU A 702 -9.55 19.93 21.78
N VAL A 703 -10.23 19.37 22.80
CA VAL A 703 -9.97 18.00 23.27
C VAL A 703 -11.29 17.24 23.33
N LYS A 704 -11.33 16.06 22.71
CA LYS A 704 -12.50 15.19 22.66
C LYS A 704 -12.42 14.12 23.74
N TYR A 705 -13.48 14.01 24.52
CA TYR A 705 -13.66 13.08 25.64
C TYR A 705 -14.88 12.19 25.41
N TRP A 706 -14.96 11.10 26.17
CA TRP A 706 -16.22 10.35 26.35
C TRP A 706 -17.10 11.02 27.40
N GLY A 707 -18.38 11.21 27.09
CA GLY A 707 -19.30 11.95 27.95
C GLY A 707 -19.76 11.21 29.23
N ASN A 708 -19.48 9.92 29.34
CA ASN A 708 -19.88 9.07 30.46
C ASN A 708 -18.67 8.30 31.05
N GLU A 709 -17.59 9.02 31.32
CA GLU A 709 -16.41 8.43 31.94
C GLU A 709 -16.72 7.94 33.38
N PRO A 710 -16.22 6.74 33.77
CA PRO A 710 -16.41 6.22 35.15
C PRO A 710 -15.69 7.05 36.21
N GLU A 711 -15.94 6.71 37.47
CA GLU A 711 -15.25 7.36 38.60
C GLU A 711 -13.72 7.23 38.53
N GLY A 712 -13.01 8.24 39.06
CA GLY A 712 -11.55 8.27 39.14
C GLY A 712 -10.88 8.77 37.85
N ARG A 713 -11.63 9.42 36.95
CA ARG A 713 -11.09 10.03 35.72
C ARG A 713 -10.85 11.52 35.92
N GLN A 714 -9.55 11.87 35.96
CA GLN A 714 -9.11 13.25 36.10
C GLN A 714 -7.85 13.48 35.25
N VAL A 715 -7.87 14.51 34.40
CA VAL A 715 -6.76 14.90 33.55
C VAL A 715 -6.30 16.32 33.85
N GLU A 716 -5.01 16.52 33.92
CA GLU A 716 -4.35 17.82 33.89
C GLU A 716 -3.72 18.05 32.53
N ILE A 717 -3.97 19.21 31.94
CA ILE A 717 -3.46 19.59 30.61
C ILE A 717 -2.40 20.66 30.81
N TYR A 718 -1.19 20.35 30.39
CA TYR A 718 -0.04 21.26 30.41
C TYR A 718 0.39 21.65 29.01
N ILE A 719 0.91 22.86 28.84
CA ILE A 719 1.62 23.29 27.64
C ILE A 719 2.98 23.85 28.06
N GLU A 720 4.07 23.29 27.52
CA GLU A 720 5.46 23.60 27.92
C GLU A 720 5.66 23.56 29.47
N GLY A 721 4.96 22.64 30.15
CA GLY A 721 5.03 22.48 31.59
C GLY A 721 4.15 23.44 32.42
N GLU A 722 3.45 24.39 31.79
CA GLU A 722 2.48 25.26 32.46
C GLU A 722 1.07 24.65 32.42
N LEU A 723 0.41 24.57 33.58
CA LEU A 723 -0.95 24.05 33.73
C LEU A 723 -1.97 24.97 33.04
N ILE A 724 -2.65 24.45 32.02
CA ILE A 724 -3.71 25.18 31.30
C ILE A 724 -5.09 24.82 31.80
N ALA A 725 -5.34 23.54 32.10
CA ALA A 725 -6.63 23.08 32.61
C ALA A 725 -6.48 21.86 33.52
N SER A 726 -7.44 21.70 34.45
CA SER A 726 -7.61 20.49 35.23
C SER A 726 -9.07 20.08 35.17
N GLU A 727 -9.35 18.88 34.67
CA GLU A 727 -10.70 18.40 34.41
C GLU A 727 -10.99 17.12 35.19
N ASN A 728 -12.10 17.12 35.90
CA ASN A 728 -12.67 15.89 36.44
C ASN A 728 -13.74 15.39 35.48
N LEU A 729 -13.45 14.30 34.79
CA LEU A 729 -14.30 13.73 33.74
C LEU A 729 -15.33 12.74 34.28
N SER A 730 -15.20 12.31 35.55
CA SER A 730 -16.05 11.30 36.19
C SER A 730 -17.53 11.71 36.17
N GLY A 731 -18.30 11.17 35.24
CA GLY A 731 -19.72 11.49 35.06
C GLY A 731 -20.02 12.96 34.75
N LYS A 732 -19.05 13.74 34.28
CA LYS A 732 -19.16 15.19 34.07
C LYS A 732 -20.38 15.60 33.23
N TRP A 733 -20.64 14.87 32.17
CA TRP A 733 -21.78 15.16 31.26
C TRP A 733 -22.92 14.15 31.40
N GLY A 734 -22.64 12.90 31.79
CA GLY A 734 -23.61 11.84 32.01
C GLY A 734 -24.35 11.42 30.75
N ILE A 735 -23.68 11.49 29.56
CA ILE A 735 -24.23 11.12 28.27
C ILE A 735 -23.30 10.13 27.56
N ASP A 736 -23.89 9.16 26.88
CA ASP A 736 -23.17 8.14 26.11
C ASP A 736 -22.81 8.65 24.70
N GLU A 737 -22.19 9.83 24.63
CA GLU A 737 -21.74 10.50 23.41
C GLU A 737 -20.36 11.13 23.62
N PHE A 738 -19.64 11.40 22.53
CA PHE A 738 -18.40 12.16 22.60
C PHE A 738 -18.68 13.65 22.81
N VAL A 739 -17.91 14.26 23.71
CA VAL A 739 -17.96 15.70 24.02
C VAL A 739 -16.61 16.34 23.71
N THR A 740 -16.64 17.53 23.10
CA THR A 740 -15.43 18.30 22.84
C THR A 740 -15.41 19.55 23.73
N GLU A 741 -14.36 19.70 24.53
CA GLU A 741 -14.10 20.90 25.33
C GLU A 741 -13.06 21.78 24.61
N SER A 742 -13.16 23.09 24.86
CA SER A 742 -12.26 24.07 24.29
C SER A 742 -11.51 24.86 25.34
N TYR A 743 -10.19 24.99 25.18
CA TYR A 743 -9.30 25.70 26.06
C TYR A 743 -8.62 26.83 25.30
N ALA A 744 -8.72 28.06 25.79
CA ALA A 744 -8.07 29.22 25.17
C ALA A 744 -6.54 29.10 25.32
N LEU A 745 -5.84 29.22 24.21
CA LEU A 745 -4.39 29.22 24.23
C LEU A 745 -3.83 30.60 24.58
N PRO A 746 -2.93 30.69 25.58
CA PRO A 746 -2.26 31.94 25.91
C PRO A 746 -1.45 32.49 24.73
N GLU A 747 -1.28 33.81 24.63
CA GLU A 747 -0.51 34.42 23.54
C GLU A 747 0.95 33.91 23.43
N TRP A 748 1.57 33.56 24.55
CA TRP A 748 2.91 33.02 24.54
C TRP A 748 2.99 31.62 23.86
N VAL A 749 1.93 30.82 23.94
CA VAL A 749 1.82 29.52 23.23
C VAL A 749 1.81 29.74 21.73
N THR A 750 0.94 30.66 21.28
CA THR A 750 0.75 30.90 19.84
C THR A 750 1.95 31.60 19.18
N ALA A 751 2.85 32.19 19.95
CA ALA A 751 4.06 32.83 19.46
C ALA A 751 5.19 31.84 19.13
N ASN A 752 5.05 30.56 19.51
CA ASN A 752 6.05 29.53 19.24
C ASN A 752 5.73 28.76 17.95
N ASP A 753 6.76 28.28 17.26
CA ASP A 753 6.59 27.44 16.05
C ASP A 753 5.95 26.09 16.36
N ALA A 754 6.26 25.53 17.51
CA ALA A 754 5.67 24.31 18.04
C ALA A 754 5.72 24.30 19.57
N VAL A 755 4.75 23.62 20.20
CA VAL A 755 4.64 23.50 21.67
C VAL A 755 4.32 22.05 22.06
N THR A 756 4.76 21.66 23.25
CA THR A 756 4.45 20.34 23.82
C THR A 756 3.17 20.43 24.63
N VAL A 757 2.12 19.73 24.18
CA VAL A 757 0.85 19.56 24.92
C VAL A 757 0.93 18.23 25.66
N THR A 758 0.78 18.26 26.99
CA THR A 758 0.88 17.09 27.87
C THR A 758 -0.46 16.83 28.59
N PHE A 759 -0.89 15.58 28.56
CA PHE A 759 -2.04 15.08 29.34
C PHE A 759 -1.51 14.20 30.44
N GLN A 760 -1.72 14.59 31.68
CA GLN A 760 -1.19 13.90 32.83
C GLN A 760 -2.31 13.42 33.77
N SER A 761 -2.21 12.21 34.28
CA SER A 761 -3.10 11.70 35.30
C SER A 761 -2.67 12.19 36.71
N VAL A 762 -3.62 12.31 37.60
CA VAL A 762 -3.31 12.50 39.03
C VAL A 762 -2.79 11.18 39.64
N GLU A 763 -2.06 11.26 40.73
CA GLU A 763 -1.66 10.06 41.49
C GLU A 763 -2.88 9.20 41.83
N ARG A 764 -2.81 7.90 41.58
CA ARG A 764 -3.90 6.91 41.79
C ARG A 764 -5.17 7.21 40.96
N GLY A 765 -5.03 7.97 39.88
CA GLY A 765 -6.10 8.28 38.93
C GLY A 765 -5.82 7.77 37.53
N ASN A 766 -6.69 8.15 36.60
CA ASN A 766 -6.52 7.92 35.18
C ASN A 766 -7.07 9.14 34.43
N THR A 767 -6.44 9.52 33.32
CA THR A 767 -6.86 10.68 32.51
C THR A 767 -8.26 10.53 31.91
N GLY A 768 -8.80 9.31 31.81
CA GLY A 768 -9.88 9.02 30.86
C GLY A 768 -9.36 8.94 29.44
N GLY A 769 -10.19 8.44 28.52
CA GLY A 769 -9.84 8.37 27.11
C GLY A 769 -9.80 9.75 26.46
N ILE A 770 -8.68 10.09 25.82
CA ILE A 770 -8.56 11.26 24.93
C ILE A 770 -8.67 10.78 23.48
N TYR A 771 -9.63 11.29 22.72
CA TYR A 771 -10.04 10.77 21.40
C TYR A 771 -9.64 11.66 20.23
N ASP A 772 -9.46 12.96 20.44
CA ASP A 772 -9.03 13.93 19.42
C ASP A 772 -8.41 15.13 20.11
N VAL A 773 -7.30 15.63 19.60
CA VAL A 773 -6.63 16.83 20.09
C VAL A 773 -6.34 17.74 18.91
N ARG A 774 -6.87 18.97 18.96
CA ARG A 774 -6.71 19.93 17.86
C ARG A 774 -6.32 21.31 18.35
N ILE A 775 -5.48 21.98 17.58
CA ILE A 775 -5.35 23.45 17.64
C ILE A 775 -6.17 24.02 16.50
N VAL A 776 -7.09 24.93 16.81
CA VAL A 776 -7.99 25.51 15.83
C VAL A 776 -7.95 27.04 15.88
N LYS A 777 -8.26 27.68 14.75
CA LYS A 777 -8.53 29.12 14.68
C LYS A 777 -9.76 29.47 15.53
N PRO A 778 -9.84 30.69 16.05
CA PRO A 778 -10.97 31.13 16.87
C PRO A 778 -12.32 31.06 16.16
#